data_10aabc778e4ca97f239ab1fe2920d1e7
#
_entry.id   10aabc778e4ca97f239ab1fe2920d1e7
#
_cell.length_a   1.000
_cell.length_b   1.000
_cell.length_c   1.000
_cell.angle_alpha   90.00
_cell.angle_beta   90.00
_cell.angle_gamma   90.00
#
_symmetry.space_group_name_H-M   'P 1'
#
loop_
_entity.id
_entity.type
_entity.pdbx_description
1 polymer ?
#
loop_
_entity_poly.entity_id
_entity_poly.type
_entity_poly.pdbx_seq_one_letter_code
_entity_poly.pdbx_strand_id
1 'polypeptide(L)'
;MLGLNNRFRAASILSRQLFVHLTLLFLSWLAVPPSALQAQQIRLPSAKGGVADLSAKQQRRQGDLYIADGDVDLHYGDSRLQADHVEYNDKTSETIARGHVLYDYENQHLEADEVHYNVSTGRGSFRIVHGTIKIERRPNPTLLLSDNPLYFEAQEVERYPGDVYLVRHSWITICDPDHPQWQFYAASARIRLDKTVALVNANFRLFRVPLLWLPYATAPAGRKVRESGFLIPDVGQSSRKGFIFGDAFYWAPTSWLDTTVGAQYLSRRGASERGELRAKPFEDTSISYSYFGVDDRGLKDSTGVRQPQGGEQQRLEIDSKLPWGWRFVTDYNQLSSLTFRLAFADTFGEAINSEVRSAVFATNNFHGFSLNFAALNDKNFLTINPQTSVILRNLPEARFGSVEQNPWAKLPIYFGFDSFVDGVHRSDNLVDTPLTVSRTEFAPRVTIPLHIADWFGITGTAAFRTTRYGDSLNNAGQVGSVAITRNTGEFSIDLRPPTLERFFDRTSLRRDKNRRRYKHTIEPVVTYRYVTGVNNFADFIRFDSNATITDTNEIQYGFTQRLFLKEGDDQPRELLSWSIFQKHYFDPTFGGAIVNGQRNVFQALNSVTPFAFAFGPRNWSPIVSDIKLTPGGRYDVEQILQYDPHNHRLVTIGTLLKVKPYSEFFATIAHFRLDDNPSVSDVQPPSPLPAFQQPLSNQIRALAGYGSETRKGLNFITGIGYDFTNKTLQNQIVQASYNGGCCGIAFEYRRINLGQVRTENQFRIAFLIANIGTFGNLRHQEKIF
;
A
#
# COMPACT_ATOMS: atom_id res chain seq x y z
N MET A 1 -53.43 -7.72 15.36
CA MET A 1 -54.36 -8.63 14.72
C MET A 1 -53.64 -9.95 14.58
N LEU A 2 -53.70 -10.84 15.61
CA LEU A 2 -54.72 -11.85 15.78
C LEU A 2 -54.75 -12.75 14.51
N GLY A 3 -54.29 -13.97 14.46
CA GLY A 3 -54.61 -15.11 15.30
C GLY A 3 -55.38 -16.12 14.44
N LEU A 4 -55.21 -17.40 14.68
CA LEU A 4 -55.86 -18.55 14.06
C LEU A 4 -55.05 -19.24 12.93
N ASN A 5 -54.35 -20.31 13.31
CA ASN A 5 -54.68 -21.67 12.83
C ASN A 5 -53.71 -22.70 13.43
N ASN A 6 -54.11 -23.21 14.60
CA ASN A 6 -53.68 -24.48 15.13
C ASN A 6 -54.92 -25.31 15.46
N ARG A 7 -55.42 -26.04 14.49
CA ARG A 7 -56.33 -27.19 14.63
C ARG A 7 -56.54 -27.83 13.26
N PHE A 8 -55.72 -28.82 12.89
CA PHE A 8 -56.02 -29.91 11.97
C PHE A 8 -54.72 -30.75 11.78
N ARG A 9 -54.37 -31.49 12.84
CA ARG A 9 -53.43 -32.63 12.74
C ARG A 9 -53.66 -33.58 13.89
N ALA A 10 -54.80 -34.26 13.88
CA ALA A 10 -55.02 -35.38 14.83
C ALA A 10 -56.09 -36.38 14.30
N ALA A 11 -56.17 -36.64 13.00
CA ALA A 11 -57.16 -37.63 12.48
C ALA A 11 -56.64 -38.48 11.31
N SER A 12 -55.33 -38.63 11.09
CA SER A 12 -54.82 -39.48 9.98
C SER A 12 -53.76 -40.51 10.37
N ILE A 13 -53.61 -40.83 11.66
CA ILE A 13 -52.57 -41.81 12.11
C ILE A 13 -53.16 -43.20 12.44
N LEU A 14 -54.45 -43.36 12.56
CA LEU A 14 -55.03 -44.66 12.94
C LEU A 14 -55.51 -45.54 11.77
N SER A 15 -55.49 -45.12 10.51
CA SER A 15 -55.90 -45.94 9.38
C SER A 15 -54.76 -46.53 8.53
N ARG A 16 -53.50 -46.20 8.85
CA ARG A 16 -52.32 -46.70 8.12
C ARG A 16 -51.59 -47.89 8.75
N GLN A 17 -51.91 -48.28 9.98
CA GLN A 17 -51.26 -49.43 10.62
C GLN A 17 -51.91 -50.78 10.40
N LEU A 18 -53.13 -50.83 9.84
CA LEU A 18 -53.79 -52.09 9.57
C LEU A 18 -53.57 -52.63 8.14
N PHE A 19 -53.05 -51.85 7.23
CA PHE A 19 -52.79 -52.25 5.82
C PHE A 19 -51.33 -52.74 5.59
N VAL A 20 -50.40 -52.47 6.52
CA VAL A 20 -49.00 -52.85 6.38
C VAL A 20 -48.72 -54.26 6.90
N HIS A 21 -49.58 -54.85 7.74
CA HIS A 21 -49.36 -56.21 8.30
C HIS A 21 -49.95 -57.34 7.47
N LEU A 22 -50.81 -57.07 6.45
CA LEU A 22 -51.33 -58.08 5.56
C LEU A 22 -50.59 -58.23 4.22
N THR A 23 -49.74 -57.27 3.87
CA THR A 23 -48.88 -57.35 2.66
C THR A 23 -47.49 -57.92 2.93
N LEU A 24 -47.10 -58.06 4.19
CA LEU A 24 -45.81 -58.66 4.56
C LEU A 24 -45.83 -60.16 4.71
N LEU A 25 -46.99 -60.84 4.66
CA LEU A 25 -47.11 -62.29 4.77
C LEU A 25 -47.30 -63.01 3.41
N PHE A 26 -47.40 -62.27 2.28
CA PHE A 26 -47.50 -62.86 0.94
C PHE A 26 -46.27 -62.65 0.03
N LEU A 27 -45.24 -61.97 0.52
CA LEU A 27 -43.98 -61.73 -0.19
C LEU A 27 -42.77 -62.54 0.32
N SER A 28 -43.01 -63.49 1.22
CA SER A 28 -41.92 -64.32 1.80
C SER A 28 -41.72 -65.68 1.07
N TRP A 29 -42.31 -65.91 -0.11
CA TRP A 29 -42.20 -67.21 -0.79
C TRP A 29 -41.69 -67.14 -2.27
N LEU A 30 -41.13 -66.01 -2.71
CA LEU A 30 -40.48 -65.93 -4.03
C LEU A 30 -39.28 -64.96 -4.02
N ALA A 31 -38.35 -65.17 -3.13
CA ALA A 31 -37.03 -64.58 -3.22
C ALA A 31 -35.99 -65.69 -3.12
N VAL A 32 -35.74 -66.34 -4.24
CA VAL A 32 -34.40 -66.88 -4.48
C VAL A 32 -33.46 -65.65 -4.55
N PRO A 33 -32.50 -65.45 -3.67
CA PRO A 33 -31.55 -64.36 -3.80
C PRO A 33 -30.79 -64.64 -5.11
N PRO A 34 -30.70 -63.68 -6.04
CA PRO A 34 -29.62 -63.73 -7.03
C PRO A 34 -28.34 -63.80 -6.20
N SER A 35 -27.56 -64.82 -6.44
CA SER A 35 -26.19 -64.91 -5.93
C SER A 35 -25.52 -63.56 -6.21
N ALA A 36 -25.54 -62.67 -5.22
CA ALA A 36 -24.74 -61.48 -5.24
C ALA A 36 -23.29 -61.97 -5.42
N LEU A 37 -22.74 -61.74 -6.56
CA LEU A 37 -21.31 -61.79 -6.79
C LEU A 37 -20.69 -60.82 -5.82
N GLN A 38 -20.35 -61.29 -4.60
CA GLN A 38 -19.59 -60.54 -3.63
C GLN A 38 -18.25 -60.27 -4.28
N ALA A 39 -17.95 -59.00 -4.49
CA ALA A 39 -16.61 -58.57 -4.88
C ALA A 39 -15.62 -59.17 -3.88
N GLN A 40 -14.69 -60.01 -4.34
CA GLN A 40 -13.66 -60.57 -3.48
C GLN A 40 -12.73 -59.44 -3.07
N GLN A 41 -12.61 -59.21 -1.77
CA GLN A 41 -11.61 -58.28 -1.22
C GLN A 41 -10.35 -59.10 -0.87
N ILE A 42 -9.23 -58.78 -1.49
CA ILE A 42 -7.92 -59.34 -1.16
C ILE A 42 -7.01 -58.22 -0.63
N ARG A 43 -6.37 -58.46 0.50
CA ARG A 43 -5.32 -57.59 1.04
C ARG A 43 -3.96 -58.01 0.51
N LEU A 44 -3.36 -57.20 -0.32
CA LEU A 44 -2.06 -57.43 -0.91
C LEU A 44 -0.97 -56.77 -0.04
N PRO A 45 0.05 -57.51 0.39
CA PRO A 45 1.22 -56.94 1.06
C PRO A 45 2.01 -56.09 0.04
N SER A 46 2.26 -54.82 0.34
CA SER A 46 3.08 -53.96 -0.50
C SER A 46 4.55 -54.06 -0.11
N ALA A 47 5.44 -53.98 -1.09
CA ALA A 47 6.90 -53.98 -0.92
C ALA A 47 7.43 -52.85 0.01
N LYS A 48 6.61 -51.82 0.32
CA LYS A 48 6.91 -50.73 1.30
C LYS A 48 6.25 -50.89 2.66
N GLY A 49 5.69 -52.10 2.96
CA GLY A 49 5.13 -52.40 4.29
C GLY A 49 3.71 -51.86 4.53
N GLY A 50 2.99 -51.42 3.53
CA GLY A 50 1.56 -51.08 3.58
C GLY A 50 0.67 -52.22 3.08
N VAL A 51 -0.62 -52.15 3.38
CA VAL A 51 -1.63 -53.08 2.87
C VAL A 51 -2.40 -52.37 1.76
N ALA A 52 -2.49 -52.99 0.58
CA ALA A 52 -3.35 -52.53 -0.50
C ALA A 52 -4.65 -53.34 -0.48
N ASP A 53 -5.79 -52.65 -0.45
CA ASP A 53 -7.11 -53.29 -0.51
C ASP A 53 -7.57 -53.28 -1.98
N LEU A 54 -7.69 -54.49 -2.56
CA LEU A 54 -8.15 -54.69 -3.93
C LEU A 54 -9.52 -55.34 -3.95
N SER A 55 -10.46 -54.73 -4.66
CA SER A 55 -11.76 -55.34 -4.98
C SER A 55 -11.98 -55.41 -6.47
N ALA A 56 -12.55 -56.50 -6.97
CA ALA A 56 -12.91 -56.68 -8.36
C ALA A 56 -13.94 -57.79 -8.55
N LYS A 57 -14.63 -57.83 -9.69
CA LYS A 57 -15.58 -58.90 -10.02
C LYS A 57 -14.90 -60.27 -10.15
N GLN A 58 -13.72 -60.30 -10.75
CA GLN A 58 -12.92 -61.51 -10.92
C GLN A 58 -11.47 -61.20 -10.53
N GLN A 59 -10.87 -62.12 -9.81
CA GLN A 59 -9.48 -62.02 -9.37
C GLN A 59 -8.82 -63.37 -9.57
N ARG A 60 -7.61 -63.37 -10.15
CA ARG A 60 -6.80 -64.59 -10.37
C ARG A 60 -5.32 -64.28 -10.12
N ARG A 61 -4.62 -65.30 -9.66
CA ARG A 61 -3.17 -65.23 -9.51
C ARG A 61 -2.49 -66.23 -10.43
N GLN A 62 -1.52 -65.79 -11.19
CA GLN A 62 -0.68 -66.62 -12.04
C GLN A 62 0.78 -66.43 -11.68
N GLY A 63 1.31 -67.28 -10.80
CA GLY A 63 2.67 -67.10 -10.27
C GLY A 63 2.79 -65.79 -9.42
N ASP A 64 3.65 -64.91 -9.91
CA ASP A 64 3.89 -63.59 -9.28
C ASP A 64 2.93 -62.48 -9.82
N LEU A 65 2.04 -62.83 -10.75
CA LEU A 65 1.10 -61.89 -11.39
C LEU A 65 -0.29 -62.00 -10.77
N TYR A 66 -0.79 -60.91 -10.24
CA TYR A 66 -2.19 -60.72 -9.78
C TYR A 66 -2.95 -60.02 -10.87
N ILE A 67 -4.06 -60.58 -11.31
CA ILE A 67 -4.93 -60.05 -12.37
C ILE A 67 -6.32 -59.83 -11.77
N ALA A 68 -6.85 -58.62 -11.94
CA ALA A 68 -8.17 -58.25 -11.52
C ALA A 68 -8.97 -57.70 -12.73
N ASP A 69 -10.17 -58.25 -12.92
CA ASP A 69 -11.03 -57.92 -14.05
C ASP A 69 -12.41 -57.48 -13.54
N GLY A 70 -12.92 -56.41 -14.13
CA GLY A 70 -14.26 -55.83 -13.93
C GLY A 70 -14.41 -55.05 -12.65
N ASP A 71 -14.74 -53.79 -12.78
CA ASP A 71 -14.96 -52.82 -11.69
C ASP A 71 -13.86 -52.88 -10.61
N VAL A 72 -12.60 -52.84 -11.06
CA VAL A 72 -11.44 -52.92 -10.19
C VAL A 72 -11.32 -51.64 -9.37
N ASP A 73 -11.20 -51.80 -8.04
CA ASP A 73 -11.01 -50.67 -7.11
C ASP A 73 -9.87 -51.02 -6.14
N LEU A 74 -8.75 -50.30 -6.29
CA LEU A 74 -7.50 -50.51 -5.53
C LEU A 74 -7.24 -49.30 -4.66
N HIS A 75 -7.21 -49.54 -3.34
CA HIS A 75 -6.84 -48.54 -2.36
C HIS A 75 -5.47 -48.82 -1.75
N TYR A 76 -4.59 -47.82 -1.79
CA TYR A 76 -3.28 -47.88 -1.16
C TYR A 76 -2.91 -46.51 -0.53
N GLY A 77 -2.96 -46.45 0.81
CA GLY A 77 -2.79 -45.19 1.55
C GLY A 77 -3.87 -44.18 1.14
N ASP A 78 -3.41 -42.97 0.72
CA ASP A 78 -4.28 -41.89 0.24
C ASP A 78 -4.57 -41.98 -1.27
N SER A 79 -4.10 -43.04 -1.94
CA SER A 79 -4.29 -43.26 -3.37
C SER A 79 -5.43 -44.22 -3.64
N ARG A 80 -6.26 -43.93 -4.63
CA ARG A 80 -7.29 -44.81 -5.17
C ARG A 80 -7.13 -44.96 -6.66
N LEU A 81 -7.11 -46.17 -7.16
CA LEU A 81 -7.08 -46.49 -8.58
C LEU A 81 -8.28 -47.37 -8.93
N GLN A 82 -9.09 -46.92 -9.88
CA GLN A 82 -10.19 -47.69 -10.45
C GLN A 82 -9.93 -47.95 -11.92
N ALA A 83 -10.29 -49.13 -12.43
CA ALA A 83 -10.09 -49.49 -13.82
C ALA A 83 -10.98 -50.71 -14.21
N ASP A 84 -11.07 -50.98 -15.51
CA ASP A 84 -11.77 -52.19 -15.99
C ASP A 84 -10.89 -53.45 -15.80
N HIS A 85 -9.56 -53.24 -15.87
CA HIS A 85 -8.58 -54.32 -15.79
C HIS A 85 -7.30 -53.82 -15.09
N VAL A 86 -6.79 -54.59 -14.14
CA VAL A 86 -5.52 -54.32 -13.43
C VAL A 86 -4.66 -55.56 -13.36
N GLU A 87 -3.42 -55.46 -13.75
CA GLU A 87 -2.36 -56.47 -13.54
C GLU A 87 -1.33 -55.91 -12.55
N TYR A 88 -0.98 -56.70 -11.53
CA TYR A 88 0.08 -56.38 -10.57
C TYR A 88 1.07 -57.50 -10.45
N ASN A 89 2.36 -57.21 -10.71
CA ASN A 89 3.45 -58.15 -10.55
C ASN A 89 4.15 -57.94 -9.21
N ASP A 90 4.00 -58.89 -8.30
CA ASP A 90 4.52 -58.81 -6.93
C ASP A 90 6.06 -58.74 -6.87
N LYS A 91 6.76 -59.38 -7.82
CA LYS A 91 8.21 -59.41 -7.89
C LYS A 91 8.83 -58.15 -8.47
N THR A 92 8.22 -57.58 -9.50
CA THR A 92 8.73 -56.34 -10.16
C THR A 92 8.07 -55.11 -9.60
N SER A 93 7.00 -55.22 -8.82
CA SER A 93 6.15 -54.14 -8.32
C SER A 93 5.51 -53.30 -9.42
N GLU A 94 5.35 -53.84 -10.63
CA GLU A 94 4.71 -53.18 -11.75
C GLU A 94 3.20 -53.39 -11.73
N THR A 95 2.47 -52.29 -11.91
CA THR A 95 1.02 -52.26 -12.06
C THR A 95 0.67 -51.75 -13.44
N ILE A 96 -0.18 -52.47 -14.15
CA ILE A 96 -0.75 -52.06 -15.42
C ILE A 96 -2.26 -51.97 -15.25
N ALA A 97 -2.85 -50.81 -15.47
CA ALA A 97 -4.30 -50.61 -15.44
C ALA A 97 -4.78 -50.17 -16.83
N ARG A 98 -5.90 -50.73 -17.31
CA ARG A 98 -6.50 -50.47 -18.62
C ARG A 98 -7.99 -50.32 -18.54
N GLY A 99 -8.54 -49.44 -19.37
CA GLY A 99 -9.96 -49.17 -19.52
C GLY A 99 -10.52 -48.32 -18.38
N HIS A 100 -11.04 -47.15 -18.69
CA HIS A 100 -11.64 -46.17 -17.76
C HIS A 100 -10.83 -45.99 -16.45
N VAL A 101 -9.51 -45.81 -16.60
CA VAL A 101 -8.65 -45.71 -15.43
C VAL A 101 -8.86 -44.38 -14.77
N LEU A 102 -9.31 -44.41 -13.48
CA LEU A 102 -9.45 -43.26 -12.61
C LEU A 102 -8.40 -43.37 -11.50
N TYR A 103 -7.64 -42.31 -11.31
CA TYR A 103 -6.59 -42.25 -10.27
C TYR A 103 -6.79 -40.98 -9.43
N ASP A 104 -7.08 -41.19 -8.15
CA ASP A 104 -7.24 -40.14 -7.14
C ASP A 104 -6.06 -40.19 -6.16
N TYR A 105 -5.41 -39.06 -5.95
CA TYR A 105 -4.36 -38.88 -4.97
C TYR A 105 -4.38 -37.45 -4.41
N GLU A 106 -4.63 -37.30 -3.11
CA GLU A 106 -4.75 -36.00 -2.45
C GLU A 106 -5.72 -35.04 -3.19
N ASN A 107 -5.17 -34.01 -3.82
CA ASN A 107 -5.92 -32.98 -4.55
C ASN A 107 -5.90 -33.19 -6.09
N GLN A 108 -5.50 -34.37 -6.54
CA GLN A 108 -5.36 -34.74 -7.95
C GLN A 108 -6.40 -35.77 -8.32
N HIS A 109 -7.06 -35.53 -9.45
CA HIS A 109 -7.97 -36.46 -10.07
C HIS A 109 -7.55 -36.65 -11.53
N LEU A 110 -7.21 -37.88 -11.92
CA LEU A 110 -6.70 -38.23 -13.25
C LEU A 110 -7.57 -39.30 -13.88
N GLU A 111 -7.92 -39.11 -15.12
CA GLU A 111 -8.58 -40.06 -15.97
C GLU A 111 -7.61 -40.43 -17.09
N ALA A 112 -7.44 -41.74 -17.40
CA ALA A 112 -6.51 -42.21 -18.45
C ALA A 112 -7.06 -43.48 -19.11
N ASP A 113 -6.60 -43.74 -20.36
CA ASP A 113 -6.93 -44.99 -21.02
C ASP A 113 -6.08 -46.15 -20.53
N GLU A 114 -4.80 -45.88 -20.26
CA GLU A 114 -3.85 -46.86 -19.78
C GLU A 114 -2.82 -46.24 -18.83
N VAL A 115 -2.52 -46.98 -17.76
CA VAL A 115 -1.54 -46.59 -16.72
C VAL A 115 -0.56 -47.73 -16.50
N HIS A 116 0.72 -47.43 -16.60
CA HIS A 116 1.81 -48.31 -16.18
C HIS A 116 2.48 -47.63 -14.98
N TYR A 117 2.50 -48.29 -13.84
CA TYR A 117 3.04 -47.70 -12.59
C TYR A 117 3.85 -48.73 -11.81
N ASN A 118 5.07 -48.36 -11.46
CA ASN A 118 5.90 -49.17 -10.58
C ASN A 118 5.83 -48.65 -9.14
N VAL A 119 5.19 -49.42 -8.29
CA VAL A 119 4.90 -49.03 -6.89
C VAL A 119 6.19 -48.86 -6.08
N SER A 120 7.25 -49.65 -6.37
CA SER A 120 8.49 -49.59 -5.58
C SER A 120 9.35 -48.39 -5.94
N THR A 121 9.41 -48.00 -7.20
CA THR A 121 10.24 -46.89 -7.71
C THR A 121 9.48 -45.56 -7.75
N GLY A 122 8.14 -45.62 -7.77
CA GLY A 122 7.29 -44.43 -7.96
C GLY A 122 7.32 -43.89 -9.40
N ARG A 123 7.83 -44.67 -10.38
CA ARG A 123 7.77 -44.31 -11.80
C ARG A 123 6.46 -44.77 -12.42
N GLY A 124 5.89 -43.95 -13.29
CA GLY A 124 4.68 -44.29 -14.00
C GLY A 124 4.58 -43.58 -15.34
N SER A 125 3.81 -44.18 -16.28
CA SER A 125 3.40 -43.57 -17.51
C SER A 125 1.88 -43.70 -17.65
N PHE A 126 1.26 -42.60 -18.08
CA PHE A 126 -0.18 -42.47 -18.26
C PHE A 126 -0.40 -42.04 -19.73
N ARG A 127 -1.36 -42.64 -20.40
CA ARG A 127 -1.66 -42.33 -21.82
C ARG A 127 -3.08 -41.78 -21.94
N ILE A 128 -3.22 -40.76 -22.78
CA ILE A 128 -4.47 -40.02 -23.02
C ILE A 128 -5.09 -39.61 -21.66
N VAL A 129 -4.46 -38.60 -21.06
CA VAL A 129 -4.76 -38.21 -19.71
C VAL A 129 -5.62 -36.95 -19.70
N HIS A 130 -6.72 -37.00 -18.99
CA HIS A 130 -7.51 -35.83 -18.58
C HIS A 130 -7.41 -35.71 -17.05
N GLY A 131 -7.30 -34.51 -16.55
CA GLY A 131 -7.20 -34.42 -15.10
C GLY A 131 -7.48 -33.04 -14.54
N THR A 132 -7.66 -33.05 -13.23
CA THR A 132 -7.81 -31.84 -12.45
C THR A 132 -6.86 -31.83 -11.25
N ILE A 133 -6.30 -30.66 -10.97
CA ILE A 133 -5.44 -30.45 -9.80
C ILE A 133 -6.01 -29.25 -9.02
N LYS A 134 -6.43 -29.49 -7.79
CA LYS A 134 -6.87 -28.40 -6.91
C LYS A 134 -5.67 -27.78 -6.23
N ILE A 135 -5.34 -26.53 -6.62
CA ILE A 135 -4.20 -25.79 -6.09
C ILE A 135 -4.67 -24.97 -4.87
N GLU A 136 -4.17 -25.31 -3.68
CA GLU A 136 -4.36 -24.48 -2.49
C GLU A 136 -3.50 -23.23 -2.60
N ARG A 137 -4.12 -22.06 -2.53
CA ARG A 137 -3.43 -20.78 -2.60
C ARG A 137 -3.74 -19.88 -1.42
N ARG A 138 -2.76 -19.05 -1.04
CA ARG A 138 -3.00 -17.98 -0.07
C ARG A 138 -3.71 -16.82 -0.78
N PRO A 139 -4.66 -16.16 -0.10
CA PRO A 139 -5.28 -14.96 -0.63
C PRO A 139 -4.21 -13.92 -1.01
N ASN A 140 -4.25 -13.45 -2.24
CA ASN A 140 -3.40 -12.36 -2.70
C ASN A 140 -4.33 -11.23 -3.20
N PRO A 141 -4.36 -10.06 -2.53
CA PRO A 141 -5.28 -8.99 -2.88
C PRO A 141 -4.98 -8.34 -4.24
N THR A 142 -3.83 -8.63 -4.84
CA THR A 142 -3.42 -8.08 -6.15
C THR A 142 -3.67 -9.03 -7.32
N LEU A 143 -4.18 -10.23 -7.08
CA LEU A 143 -4.44 -11.22 -8.11
C LEU A 143 -5.93 -11.55 -8.17
N LEU A 144 -6.46 -11.69 -9.38
CA LEU A 144 -7.75 -12.35 -9.59
C LEU A 144 -7.63 -13.81 -9.13
N LEU A 145 -8.47 -14.24 -8.21
CA LEU A 145 -8.48 -15.59 -7.68
C LEU A 145 -9.69 -16.36 -8.22
N SER A 146 -9.48 -17.63 -8.48
CA SER A 146 -10.52 -18.59 -8.83
C SER A 146 -10.38 -19.84 -7.97
N ASP A 147 -11.52 -20.36 -7.51
CA ASP A 147 -11.60 -21.63 -6.79
C ASP A 147 -11.61 -22.84 -7.76
N ASN A 148 -11.67 -22.58 -9.06
CA ASN A 148 -11.63 -23.63 -10.06
C ASN A 148 -10.31 -24.41 -9.98
N PRO A 149 -10.33 -25.74 -10.15
CA PRO A 149 -9.12 -26.53 -10.28
C PRO A 149 -8.38 -26.18 -11.57
N LEU A 150 -7.13 -26.53 -11.63
CA LEU A 150 -6.37 -26.56 -12.89
C LEU A 150 -6.82 -27.78 -13.68
N TYR A 151 -7.43 -27.58 -14.83
CA TYR A 151 -7.76 -28.61 -15.81
C TYR A 151 -6.56 -28.81 -16.75
N PHE A 152 -6.26 -30.04 -17.08
CA PHE A 152 -5.26 -30.35 -18.08
C PHE A 152 -5.65 -31.57 -18.88
N GLU A 153 -5.14 -31.64 -20.11
CA GLU A 153 -5.21 -32.77 -20.98
C GLU A 153 -3.82 -32.99 -21.59
N ALA A 154 -3.40 -34.26 -21.71
CA ALA A 154 -2.12 -34.61 -22.22
C ALA A 154 -2.18 -35.96 -22.99
N GLN A 155 -1.39 -36.11 -24.05
CA GLN A 155 -1.24 -37.38 -24.74
C GLN A 155 -0.49 -38.40 -23.90
N GLU A 156 0.52 -37.94 -23.18
CA GLU A 156 1.34 -38.78 -22.32
C GLU A 156 1.83 -37.99 -21.09
N VAL A 157 1.77 -38.65 -19.95
CA VAL A 157 2.32 -38.17 -18.69
C VAL A 157 3.25 -39.19 -18.11
N GLU A 158 4.52 -38.89 -17.95
CA GLU A 158 5.50 -39.70 -17.26
C GLU A 158 5.76 -39.15 -15.85
N ARG A 159 5.60 -39.97 -14.84
CA ARG A 159 5.96 -39.64 -13.46
C ARG A 159 7.32 -40.21 -13.09
N TYR A 160 8.14 -39.41 -12.47
CA TYR A 160 9.45 -39.78 -11.95
C TYR A 160 9.47 -39.61 -10.42
N PRO A 161 10.38 -40.30 -9.70
CA PRO A 161 10.59 -40.11 -8.26
C PRO A 161 10.86 -38.64 -7.91
N GLY A 162 10.36 -38.19 -6.75
CA GLY A 162 10.52 -36.82 -6.29
C GLY A 162 9.52 -35.83 -6.90
N ASP A 163 8.32 -36.33 -7.26
CA ASP A 163 7.18 -35.55 -7.76
C ASP A 163 7.50 -34.71 -9.00
N VAL A 164 8.27 -35.32 -9.89
CA VAL A 164 8.60 -34.78 -11.22
C VAL A 164 7.72 -35.44 -12.25
N TYR A 165 7.03 -34.63 -13.05
CA TYR A 165 6.21 -35.08 -14.17
C TYR A 165 6.76 -34.50 -15.47
N LEU A 166 6.85 -35.35 -16.50
CA LEU A 166 7.09 -34.95 -17.86
C LEU A 166 5.80 -35.18 -18.66
N VAL A 167 5.24 -34.11 -19.18
CA VAL A 167 3.96 -34.10 -19.87
C VAL A 167 4.18 -33.74 -21.33
N ARG A 168 3.59 -34.50 -22.25
CA ARG A 168 3.75 -34.30 -23.68
C ARG A 168 2.45 -33.94 -24.38
N HIS A 169 2.52 -32.99 -25.31
CA HIS A 169 1.37 -32.50 -26.08
C HIS A 169 0.17 -32.19 -25.19
N SER A 170 0.39 -31.26 -24.29
CA SER A 170 -0.59 -30.93 -23.27
C SER A 170 -1.15 -29.51 -23.42
N TRP A 171 -2.37 -29.32 -22.92
CA TRP A 171 -2.90 -27.99 -22.64
C TRP A 171 -3.40 -27.93 -21.20
N ILE A 172 -3.38 -26.71 -20.66
CA ILE A 172 -3.84 -26.41 -19.31
C ILE A 172 -4.74 -25.18 -19.30
N THR A 173 -5.74 -25.16 -18.44
CA THR A 173 -6.59 -24.00 -18.16
C THR A 173 -7.18 -24.09 -16.74
N ILE A 174 -7.64 -22.97 -16.20
CA ILE A 174 -8.52 -22.94 -15.01
C ILE A 174 -9.96 -22.51 -15.38
N CYS A 175 -10.22 -22.30 -16.66
CA CYS A 175 -11.55 -22.09 -17.18
C CYS A 175 -12.28 -23.43 -17.32
N ASP A 176 -13.59 -23.35 -17.59
CA ASP A 176 -14.35 -24.51 -18.01
C ASP A 176 -13.66 -25.18 -19.23
N PRO A 177 -13.30 -26.46 -19.15
CA PRO A 177 -12.58 -27.16 -20.22
C PRO A 177 -13.37 -27.24 -21.55
N ASP A 178 -14.69 -27.26 -21.50
CA ASP A 178 -15.54 -27.31 -22.69
C ASP A 178 -15.52 -25.99 -23.47
N HIS A 179 -15.44 -24.87 -22.75
CA HIS A 179 -15.43 -23.52 -23.33
C HIS A 179 -14.29 -22.64 -22.73
N PRO A 180 -13.04 -23.05 -22.87
CA PRO A 180 -11.94 -22.34 -22.26
C PRO A 180 -11.74 -20.97 -22.91
N GLN A 181 -11.81 -19.92 -22.08
CA GLN A 181 -11.52 -18.57 -22.55
C GLN A 181 -10.01 -18.39 -22.79
N TRP A 182 -9.17 -19.10 -22.04
CA TRP A 182 -7.73 -19.16 -22.30
C TRP A 182 -7.20 -20.57 -22.09
N GLN A 183 -6.12 -20.88 -22.80
CA GLN A 183 -5.38 -22.14 -22.71
C GLN A 183 -3.89 -21.89 -22.91
N PHE A 184 -3.08 -22.61 -22.14
CA PHE A 184 -1.67 -22.79 -22.48
C PHE A 184 -1.49 -24.20 -23.11
N TYR A 185 -1.04 -24.24 -24.33
CA TYR A 185 -0.60 -25.45 -24.97
C TYR A 185 0.93 -25.55 -24.91
N ALA A 186 1.47 -26.72 -24.61
CA ALA A 186 2.90 -27.00 -24.67
C ALA A 186 3.19 -28.32 -25.35
N ALA A 187 4.20 -28.36 -26.20
CA ALA A 187 4.66 -29.61 -26.80
C ALA A 187 5.28 -30.52 -25.73
N SER A 188 5.96 -29.95 -24.74
CA SER A 188 6.45 -30.64 -23.56
C SER A 188 6.41 -29.73 -22.34
N ALA A 189 6.02 -30.29 -21.20
CA ALA A 189 6.05 -29.60 -19.92
C ALA A 189 6.73 -30.50 -18.87
N ARG A 190 7.71 -29.92 -18.16
CA ARG A 190 8.33 -30.58 -17.01
C ARG A 190 7.82 -29.90 -15.74
N ILE A 191 7.04 -30.62 -14.96
CA ILE A 191 6.42 -30.12 -13.72
C ILE A 191 7.18 -30.73 -12.55
N ARG A 192 7.68 -29.90 -11.66
CA ARG A 192 8.14 -30.28 -10.32
C ARG A 192 7.14 -29.72 -9.35
N LEU A 193 6.36 -30.58 -8.71
CA LEU A 193 5.37 -30.15 -7.74
C LEU A 193 6.06 -29.31 -6.65
N ASP A 194 5.37 -28.28 -6.16
CA ASP A 194 5.85 -27.31 -5.19
C ASP A 194 7.11 -26.50 -5.58
N LYS A 195 7.59 -26.62 -6.82
CA LYS A 195 8.76 -25.87 -7.32
C LYS A 195 8.44 -25.13 -8.61
N THR A 196 8.54 -25.81 -9.77
CA THR A 196 8.57 -25.18 -11.07
C THR A 196 7.80 -25.93 -12.13
N VAL A 197 7.23 -25.20 -13.08
CA VAL A 197 6.77 -25.72 -14.38
C VAL A 197 7.66 -25.13 -15.46
N ALA A 198 8.32 -25.95 -16.24
CA ALA A 198 9.06 -25.55 -17.44
C ALA A 198 8.33 -26.05 -18.70
N LEU A 199 7.98 -25.11 -19.56
CA LEU A 199 7.26 -25.36 -20.81
C LEU A 199 8.20 -25.21 -21.99
N VAL A 200 8.12 -26.11 -22.94
CA VAL A 200 8.86 -26.06 -24.22
C VAL A 200 7.85 -25.98 -25.36
N ASN A 201 8.12 -25.07 -26.29
CA ASN A 201 7.23 -24.78 -27.41
C ASN A 201 5.81 -24.47 -26.94
N ALA A 202 5.72 -23.50 -26.06
CA ALA A 202 4.46 -23.09 -25.41
C ALA A 202 3.70 -22.09 -26.28
N ASN A 203 2.39 -22.22 -26.31
CA ASN A 203 1.49 -21.36 -27.07
C ASN A 203 0.33 -20.91 -26.15
N PHE A 204 0.24 -19.63 -25.92
CA PHE A 204 -0.90 -19.04 -25.22
C PHE A 204 -2.02 -18.75 -26.22
N ARG A 205 -3.20 -19.28 -25.95
CA ARG A 205 -4.39 -19.09 -26.74
C ARG A 205 -5.46 -18.37 -25.94
N LEU A 206 -6.07 -17.36 -26.55
CA LEU A 206 -7.24 -16.65 -26.01
C LEU A 206 -8.41 -16.93 -26.95
N PHE A 207 -9.51 -17.45 -26.43
CA PHE A 207 -10.66 -17.90 -27.23
C PHE A 207 -10.24 -18.80 -28.40
N ARG A 208 -9.29 -19.73 -28.15
CA ARG A 208 -8.68 -20.65 -29.13
C ARG A 208 -7.77 -19.99 -30.19
N VAL A 209 -7.65 -18.63 -30.19
CA VAL A 209 -6.72 -17.92 -31.09
C VAL A 209 -5.33 -17.87 -30.48
N PRO A 210 -4.27 -18.34 -31.17
CA PRO A 210 -2.90 -18.27 -30.67
C PRO A 210 -2.43 -16.80 -30.67
N LEU A 211 -2.15 -16.25 -29.50
CA LEU A 211 -1.70 -14.86 -29.36
C LEU A 211 -0.20 -14.76 -29.10
N LEU A 212 0.38 -15.72 -28.40
CA LEU A 212 1.78 -15.69 -28.01
C LEU A 212 2.39 -17.09 -28.15
N TRP A 213 3.53 -17.15 -28.78
CA TRP A 213 4.36 -18.34 -28.86
C TRP A 213 5.68 -18.11 -28.14
N LEU A 214 6.06 -19.06 -27.28
CA LEU A 214 7.28 -19.03 -26.49
C LEU A 214 8.05 -20.32 -26.71
N PRO A 215 9.32 -20.28 -27.21
CA PRO A 215 10.11 -21.45 -27.36
C PRO A 215 10.38 -22.15 -26.02
N TYR A 216 10.52 -21.39 -24.98
CA TYR A 216 10.71 -21.84 -23.59
C TYR A 216 10.06 -20.86 -22.60
N ALA A 217 9.37 -21.40 -21.62
CA ALA A 217 8.79 -20.59 -20.53
C ALA A 217 8.89 -21.34 -19.20
N THR A 218 9.00 -20.62 -18.10
CA THR A 218 8.95 -21.16 -16.75
C THR A 218 7.92 -20.44 -15.91
N ALA A 219 7.26 -21.19 -15.02
CA ALA A 219 6.33 -20.63 -14.05
C ALA A 219 6.50 -21.33 -12.68
N PRO A 220 6.28 -20.64 -11.57
CA PRO A 220 6.29 -21.26 -10.25
C PRO A 220 5.08 -22.19 -10.09
N ALA A 221 5.32 -23.42 -9.62
CA ALA A 221 4.31 -24.43 -9.32
C ALA A 221 4.05 -24.62 -7.82
N GLY A 222 4.65 -23.83 -6.95
CA GLY A 222 4.62 -24.03 -5.50
C GLY A 222 4.31 -22.79 -4.68
N ARG A 223 4.10 -23.00 -3.38
CA ARG A 223 3.73 -21.96 -2.41
C ARG A 223 4.83 -20.94 -2.10
N LYS A 224 6.11 -21.21 -2.42
CA LYS A 224 7.26 -20.45 -1.88
C LYS A 224 8.37 -20.11 -2.90
N VAL A 225 8.23 -20.43 -4.16
CA VAL A 225 9.36 -20.31 -5.09
C VAL A 225 9.30 -18.96 -5.81
N ARG A 226 10.29 -18.11 -5.55
CA ARG A 226 10.62 -16.96 -6.40
C ARG A 226 11.42 -17.50 -7.59
N GLU A 227 10.89 -17.37 -8.76
CA GLU A 227 11.55 -17.82 -9.98
C GLU A 227 11.97 -16.67 -10.86
N SER A 228 13.18 -16.78 -11.39
CA SER A 228 13.71 -15.84 -12.36
C SER A 228 13.04 -16.07 -13.72
N GLY A 229 12.72 -14.98 -14.41
CA GLY A 229 12.10 -15.06 -15.74
C GLY A 229 11.72 -13.69 -16.26
N PHE A 230 11.34 -13.66 -17.53
CA PHE A 230 10.74 -12.46 -18.11
C PHE A 230 9.38 -12.18 -17.49
N LEU A 231 9.13 -10.92 -17.19
CA LEU A 231 7.83 -10.46 -16.78
C LEU A 231 6.91 -10.36 -18.00
N ILE A 232 5.68 -10.04 -17.75
CA ILE A 232 4.71 -9.88 -18.81
C ILE A 232 4.95 -8.54 -19.51
N PRO A 233 5.04 -8.51 -20.85
CA PRO A 233 5.29 -7.27 -21.58
C PRO A 233 4.26 -6.19 -21.29
N ASP A 234 4.73 -4.95 -21.17
CA ASP A 234 3.93 -3.75 -21.01
C ASP A 234 3.60 -3.15 -22.39
N VAL A 235 2.32 -2.99 -22.68
CA VAL A 235 1.83 -2.45 -23.95
C VAL A 235 0.85 -1.32 -23.68
N GLY A 236 1.05 -0.18 -24.35
CA GLY A 236 0.19 0.95 -24.18
C GLY A 236 0.30 1.98 -25.33
N GLN A 237 -0.57 2.97 -25.27
CA GLN A 237 -0.57 4.08 -26.20
C GLN A 237 -0.68 5.41 -25.42
N SER A 238 0.15 6.37 -25.78
CA SER A 238 0.14 7.70 -25.21
C SER A 238 0.22 8.76 -26.30
N SER A 239 -0.50 9.86 -26.11
CA SER A 239 -0.43 10.99 -27.04
C SER A 239 0.96 11.64 -27.10
N ARG A 240 1.78 11.54 -26.03
CA ARG A 240 3.13 12.11 -25.95
C ARG A 240 4.24 11.08 -26.11
N LYS A 241 4.10 9.89 -25.51
CA LYS A 241 5.10 8.82 -25.58
C LYS A 241 4.97 8.01 -26.89
N GLY A 242 3.79 8.05 -27.53
CA GLY A 242 3.46 7.25 -28.68
C GLY A 242 3.08 5.84 -28.28
N PHE A 243 3.36 4.86 -29.14
CA PHE A 243 3.25 3.44 -28.79
C PHE A 243 4.32 3.09 -27.76
N ILE A 244 3.91 2.39 -26.73
CA ILE A 244 4.74 1.93 -25.62
C ILE A 244 4.80 0.42 -25.69
N PHE A 245 6.01 -0.11 -25.77
CA PHE A 245 6.27 -1.54 -25.65
C PHE A 245 7.48 -1.74 -24.75
N GLY A 246 7.36 -2.58 -23.76
CA GLY A 246 8.45 -2.87 -22.85
C GLY A 246 8.35 -4.24 -22.23
N ASP A 247 9.48 -4.69 -21.70
CA ASP A 247 9.57 -5.92 -20.95
C ASP A 247 10.60 -5.77 -19.82
N ALA A 248 10.53 -6.67 -18.84
CA ALA A 248 11.47 -6.71 -17.75
C ALA A 248 11.81 -8.15 -17.38
N PHE A 249 13.04 -8.35 -16.95
CA PHE A 249 13.54 -9.61 -16.46
C PHE A 249 13.63 -9.55 -14.93
N TYR A 250 12.92 -10.44 -14.26
CA TYR A 250 13.02 -10.68 -12.84
C TYR A 250 14.07 -11.75 -12.55
N TRP A 251 15.01 -11.45 -11.67
CA TRP A 251 16.07 -12.35 -11.28
C TRP A 251 16.12 -12.51 -9.77
N ALA A 252 15.92 -13.72 -9.28
CA ALA A 252 15.95 -14.07 -7.85
C ALA A 252 17.04 -15.15 -7.61
N PRO A 253 18.33 -14.75 -7.54
CA PRO A 253 19.42 -15.70 -7.36
C PRO A 253 19.39 -16.41 -6.01
N THR A 254 18.83 -15.77 -4.98
CA THR A 254 18.75 -16.29 -3.62
C THR A 254 17.40 -16.00 -2.99
N SER A 255 17.09 -16.59 -1.84
CA SER A 255 15.86 -16.32 -1.10
C SER A 255 15.79 -14.92 -0.49
N TRP A 256 16.93 -14.26 -0.32
CA TRP A 256 17.04 -12.96 0.30
C TRP A 256 17.31 -11.80 -0.68
N LEU A 257 17.60 -12.10 -1.96
CA LEU A 257 17.91 -11.11 -2.99
C LEU A 257 17.07 -11.34 -4.24
N ASP A 258 16.44 -10.29 -4.72
CA ASP A 258 15.84 -10.26 -6.06
C ASP A 258 16.07 -8.91 -6.75
N THR A 259 16.10 -8.94 -8.06
CA THR A 259 16.21 -7.74 -8.90
C THR A 259 15.29 -7.83 -10.10
N THR A 260 14.81 -6.71 -10.57
CA THR A 260 14.05 -6.57 -11.81
C THR A 260 14.74 -5.54 -12.68
N VAL A 261 15.07 -5.88 -13.89
CA VAL A 261 15.64 -4.95 -14.89
C VAL A 261 14.73 -4.95 -16.11
N GLY A 262 14.31 -3.77 -16.54
CA GLY A 262 13.40 -3.62 -17.66
C GLY A 262 13.76 -2.47 -18.57
N ALA A 263 13.31 -2.57 -19.82
CA ALA A 263 13.41 -1.52 -20.80
C ALA A 263 12.07 -1.33 -21.52
N GLN A 264 11.78 -0.09 -21.92
CA GLN A 264 10.60 0.24 -22.72
C GLN A 264 11.00 1.09 -23.92
N TYR A 265 10.43 0.78 -25.04
CA TYR A 265 10.50 1.60 -26.25
C TYR A 265 9.30 2.56 -26.27
N LEU A 266 9.59 3.84 -26.37
CA LEU A 266 8.63 4.94 -26.49
C LEU A 266 8.73 5.51 -27.90
N SER A 267 7.80 5.16 -28.80
CA SER A 267 7.97 5.42 -30.25
C SER A 267 8.21 6.91 -30.60
N ARG A 268 7.70 7.85 -29.79
CA ARG A 268 7.88 9.29 -29.96
C ARG A 268 9.01 9.90 -29.14
N ARG A 269 9.47 9.21 -28.08
CA ARG A 269 10.39 9.76 -27.09
C ARG A 269 11.76 9.11 -27.11
N GLY A 270 11.86 7.80 -27.30
CA GLY A 270 13.12 7.07 -27.28
C GLY A 270 13.05 5.81 -26.44
N ALA A 271 14.03 5.56 -25.60
CA ALA A 271 14.10 4.40 -24.71
C ALA A 271 14.00 4.83 -23.25
N SER A 272 13.36 4.00 -22.45
CA SER A 272 13.39 4.13 -20.99
C SER A 272 13.89 2.84 -20.36
N GLU A 273 14.59 2.98 -19.25
CA GLU A 273 15.18 1.91 -18.48
C GLU A 273 14.62 1.96 -17.05
N ARG A 274 14.42 0.79 -16.44
CA ARG A 274 14.05 0.68 -15.03
C ARG A 274 14.79 -0.45 -14.38
N GLY A 275 15.15 -0.26 -13.12
CA GLY A 275 15.80 -1.24 -12.30
C GLY A 275 15.20 -1.23 -10.90
N GLU A 276 14.97 -2.38 -10.32
CA GLU A 276 14.61 -2.55 -8.92
C GLU A 276 15.49 -3.65 -8.33
N LEU A 277 16.01 -3.42 -7.14
CA LEU A 277 16.73 -4.41 -6.36
C LEU A 277 16.14 -4.44 -4.97
N ARG A 278 15.83 -5.62 -4.48
CA ARG A 278 15.32 -5.85 -3.12
C ARG A 278 16.17 -6.91 -2.45
N ALA A 279 16.67 -6.60 -1.27
CA ALA A 279 17.46 -7.53 -0.52
C ALA A 279 17.05 -7.54 0.96
N LYS A 280 17.04 -8.72 1.55
CA LYS A 280 16.82 -8.95 2.97
C LYS A 280 17.90 -9.92 3.48
N PRO A 281 19.18 -9.46 3.54
CA PRO A 281 20.31 -10.32 3.86
C PRO A 281 20.25 -10.86 5.29
N PHE A 282 19.60 -10.12 6.19
CA PHE A 282 19.39 -10.50 7.60
C PHE A 282 17.92 -10.29 7.96
N GLU A 283 17.45 -10.89 9.03
CA GLU A 283 16.05 -10.81 9.47
C GLU A 283 15.59 -9.36 9.70
N ASP A 284 16.46 -8.56 10.30
CA ASP A 284 16.23 -7.17 10.68
C ASP A 284 16.81 -6.15 9.68
N THR A 285 17.14 -6.55 8.46
CA THR A 285 17.70 -5.67 7.42
C THR A 285 16.91 -5.77 6.14
N SER A 286 16.41 -4.65 5.65
CA SER A 286 15.78 -4.53 4.34
C SER A 286 16.47 -3.46 3.50
N ILE A 287 16.72 -3.77 2.24
CA ILE A 287 17.33 -2.88 1.24
C ILE A 287 16.42 -2.87 0.02
N SER A 288 16.08 -1.69 -0.44
CA SER A 288 15.32 -1.47 -1.68
C SER A 288 16.00 -0.38 -2.49
N TYR A 289 16.34 -0.68 -3.73
CA TYR A 289 16.87 0.31 -4.68
C TYR A 289 15.98 0.32 -5.92
N SER A 290 15.65 1.51 -6.41
CA SER A 290 14.93 1.70 -7.65
C SER A 290 15.60 2.76 -8.52
N TYR A 291 15.62 2.49 -9.82
CA TYR A 291 16.15 3.35 -10.87
C TYR A 291 15.12 3.47 -11.99
N PHE A 292 14.97 4.69 -12.49
CA PHE A 292 14.20 4.95 -13.70
C PHE A 292 14.90 6.02 -14.51
N GLY A 293 15.21 5.72 -15.77
CA GLY A 293 15.89 6.59 -16.70
C GLY A 293 15.17 6.67 -18.04
N VAL A 294 15.32 7.77 -18.74
CA VAL A 294 14.82 7.94 -20.12
C VAL A 294 15.85 8.65 -20.98
N ASP A 295 16.29 7.95 -22.03
CA ASP A 295 17.02 8.57 -23.14
C ASP A 295 15.99 9.16 -24.14
N ASP A 296 15.79 10.48 -24.01
CA ASP A 296 14.71 11.18 -24.68
C ASP A 296 15.16 11.92 -25.93
N ARG A 297 14.63 11.53 -27.07
CA ARG A 297 14.83 12.24 -28.34
C ARG A 297 14.14 13.62 -28.43
N GLY A 298 13.31 13.97 -27.44
CA GLY A 298 12.54 15.19 -27.39
C GLY A 298 11.32 15.22 -28.34
N LEU A 299 10.34 16.01 -27.96
CA LEU A 299 9.21 16.37 -28.82
C LEU A 299 9.55 17.64 -29.58
N LYS A 300 9.05 17.77 -30.81
CA LYS A 300 9.17 19.02 -31.60
C LYS A 300 8.26 20.08 -30.97
N ASP A 301 8.81 21.27 -30.76
CA ASP A 301 8.06 22.46 -30.39
C ASP A 301 7.38 23.11 -31.63
N SER A 302 6.74 24.25 -31.40
CA SER A 302 6.08 24.99 -32.47
C SER A 302 7.02 25.51 -33.60
N THR A 303 8.33 25.55 -33.33
CA THR A 303 9.37 25.93 -34.28
C THR A 303 9.99 24.72 -35.00
N GLY A 304 9.57 23.51 -34.64
CA GLY A 304 10.11 22.27 -35.20
C GLY A 304 11.38 21.75 -34.50
N VAL A 305 11.89 22.47 -33.51
CA VAL A 305 13.08 22.08 -32.73
C VAL A 305 12.69 21.03 -31.70
N ARG A 306 13.55 20.01 -31.55
CA ARG A 306 13.34 18.99 -30.53
C ARG A 306 13.80 19.47 -29.16
N GLN A 307 12.92 19.33 -28.18
CA GLN A 307 13.19 19.68 -26.77
C GLN A 307 13.27 18.42 -25.95
N PRO A 308 14.48 17.88 -25.68
CA PRO A 308 14.65 16.69 -24.84
C PRO A 308 14.35 17.03 -23.38
N GLN A 309 13.67 16.12 -22.71
CA GLN A 309 13.30 16.20 -21.29
C GLN A 309 13.73 14.93 -20.54
N GLY A 310 14.70 14.20 -21.11
CA GLY A 310 15.25 12.99 -20.53
C GLY A 310 15.99 13.24 -19.21
N GLY A 311 16.34 12.17 -18.56
CA GLY A 311 17.01 12.20 -17.27
C GLY A 311 16.78 10.92 -16.49
N GLU A 312 17.06 10.98 -15.19
CA GLU A 312 16.96 9.83 -14.30
C GLU A 312 16.43 10.19 -12.92
N GLN A 313 15.87 9.19 -12.27
CA GLN A 313 15.47 9.21 -10.87
C GLN A 313 15.96 7.94 -10.21
N GLN A 314 16.55 8.09 -9.01
CA GLN A 314 17.06 6.98 -8.21
C GLN A 314 16.53 7.09 -6.79
N ARG A 315 16.26 5.95 -6.17
CA ARG A 315 15.88 5.86 -4.76
C ARG A 315 16.53 4.65 -4.12
N LEU A 316 17.15 4.85 -2.97
CA LEU A 316 17.71 3.80 -2.13
C LEU A 316 17.11 3.90 -0.74
N GLU A 317 16.46 2.84 -0.29
CA GLU A 317 15.92 2.69 1.05
C GLU A 317 16.64 1.54 1.76
N ILE A 318 17.12 1.82 2.97
CA ILE A 318 17.72 0.82 3.85
C ILE A 318 17.10 1.00 5.24
N ASP A 319 16.65 -0.08 5.85
CA ASP A 319 16.28 -0.13 7.26
C ASP A 319 16.95 -1.35 7.88
N SER A 320 17.81 -1.12 8.86
CA SER A 320 18.62 -2.15 9.50
C SER A 320 18.73 -1.93 10.99
N LYS A 321 18.48 -2.99 11.76
CA LYS A 321 18.87 -3.03 13.16
C LYS A 321 20.29 -3.60 13.27
N LEU A 322 21.15 -2.78 13.84
CA LEU A 322 22.55 -3.12 14.06
C LEU A 322 22.77 -3.63 15.50
N PRO A 323 23.92 -4.27 15.79
CA PRO A 323 24.28 -4.66 17.14
C PRO A 323 24.21 -3.50 18.14
N TRP A 324 24.07 -3.81 19.41
CA TRP A 324 24.03 -2.88 20.55
C TRP A 324 22.89 -1.85 20.50
N GLY A 325 21.78 -2.17 19.85
CA GLY A 325 20.57 -1.33 19.82
C GLY A 325 20.60 -0.18 18.81
N TRP A 326 21.57 -0.15 17.91
CA TRP A 326 21.61 0.81 16.83
C TRP A 326 20.57 0.47 15.76
N ARG A 327 19.92 1.50 15.22
CA ARG A 327 19.12 1.42 14.00
C ARG A 327 19.70 2.34 12.95
N PHE A 328 19.93 1.81 11.77
CA PHE A 328 20.41 2.54 10.60
C PHE A 328 19.31 2.61 9.56
N VAL A 329 18.99 3.82 9.09
CA VAL A 329 17.96 4.07 8.08
C VAL A 329 18.53 5.00 7.02
N THR A 330 18.25 4.66 5.77
CA THR A 330 18.56 5.49 4.59
C THR A 330 17.29 5.62 3.74
N ASP A 331 16.95 6.83 3.35
CA ASP A 331 16.04 7.16 2.27
C ASP A 331 16.73 8.17 1.37
N TYR A 332 17.51 7.67 0.42
CA TYR A 332 18.26 8.49 -0.53
C TYR A 332 17.46 8.62 -1.81
N ASN A 333 17.24 9.86 -2.25
CA ASN A 333 16.50 10.21 -3.44
C ASN A 333 17.35 11.14 -4.31
N GLN A 334 17.43 10.82 -5.60
CA GLN A 334 18.09 11.65 -6.61
C GLN A 334 17.14 11.86 -7.80
N LEU A 335 17.09 13.07 -8.30
CA LEU A 335 16.34 13.46 -9.49
C LEU A 335 17.18 14.38 -10.34
N SER A 336 17.34 14.05 -11.60
CA SER A 336 18.12 14.88 -12.54
C SER A 336 17.49 16.24 -12.76
N SER A 337 16.17 16.33 -12.97
CA SER A 337 15.44 17.59 -13.11
C SER A 337 13.95 17.46 -12.82
N LEU A 338 13.31 18.56 -12.41
CA LEU A 338 11.85 18.58 -12.28
C LEU A 338 11.16 18.37 -13.63
N THR A 339 11.74 18.90 -14.72
CA THR A 339 11.21 18.73 -16.07
C THR A 339 11.13 17.25 -16.47
N PHE A 340 12.15 16.44 -16.12
CA PHE A 340 12.12 15.00 -16.32
C PHE A 340 10.94 14.36 -15.56
N ARG A 341 10.78 14.67 -14.26
CA ARG A 341 9.69 14.15 -13.44
C ARG A 341 8.33 14.54 -14.00
N LEU A 342 8.13 15.81 -14.33
CA LEU A 342 6.90 16.29 -14.95
C LEU A 342 6.58 15.57 -16.26
N ALA A 343 7.58 15.29 -17.10
CA ALA A 343 7.40 14.68 -18.40
C ALA A 343 7.13 13.17 -18.36
N PHE A 344 7.74 12.44 -17.41
CA PHE A 344 7.77 10.98 -17.43
C PHE A 344 7.15 10.32 -16.23
N ALA A 345 6.91 11.01 -15.11
CA ALA A 345 6.23 10.44 -13.97
C ALA A 345 4.88 9.83 -14.37
N ASP A 346 4.56 8.72 -13.78
CA ASP A 346 3.40 7.94 -14.20
C ASP A 346 2.11 8.36 -13.53
N THR A 347 2.21 8.96 -12.35
CA THR A 347 1.07 9.48 -11.60
C THR A 347 1.10 11.00 -11.55
N PHE A 348 -0.07 11.61 -11.40
CA PHE A 348 -0.17 13.07 -11.26
C PHE A 348 0.51 13.55 -9.96
N GLY A 349 0.30 12.83 -8.84
CA GLY A 349 0.90 13.18 -7.56
C GLY A 349 2.43 13.16 -7.60
N GLU A 350 3.02 12.13 -8.22
CA GLU A 350 4.47 12.05 -8.42
C GLU A 350 4.97 13.20 -9.31
N ALA A 351 4.27 13.47 -10.40
CA ALA A 351 4.66 14.49 -11.37
C ALA A 351 4.77 15.89 -10.74
N ILE A 352 3.83 16.28 -9.87
CA ILE A 352 3.78 17.60 -9.24
C ILE A 352 4.67 17.73 -7.99
N ASN A 353 5.27 16.64 -7.51
CA ASN A 353 6.15 16.70 -6.36
C ASN A 353 7.45 17.42 -6.71
N SER A 354 7.62 18.64 -6.18
CA SER A 354 8.80 19.46 -6.40
C SER A 354 9.94 19.19 -5.40
N GLU A 355 9.68 18.43 -4.36
CA GLU A 355 10.66 18.12 -3.31
C GLU A 355 11.43 16.84 -3.62
N VAL A 356 12.75 16.88 -3.39
CA VAL A 356 13.65 15.73 -3.41
C VAL A 356 14.42 15.72 -2.10
N ARG A 357 13.98 14.90 -1.18
CA ARG A 357 14.57 14.80 0.15
C ARG A 357 15.34 13.49 0.29
N SER A 358 16.57 13.59 0.78
CA SER A 358 17.39 12.45 1.16
C SER A 358 17.75 12.53 2.63
N ALA A 359 17.63 11.41 3.33
CA ALA A 359 17.96 11.29 4.74
C ALA A 359 18.73 9.99 5.00
N VAL A 360 19.82 10.08 5.72
CA VAL A 360 20.57 8.93 6.26
C VAL A 360 20.73 9.18 7.74
N PHE A 361 20.38 8.23 8.59
CA PHE A 361 20.61 8.36 10.01
C PHE A 361 20.89 7.04 10.70
N ALA A 362 21.69 7.11 11.77
CA ALA A 362 21.92 6.04 12.72
C ALA A 362 21.51 6.52 14.11
N THR A 363 20.64 5.79 14.78
CA THR A 363 20.11 6.15 16.09
C THR A 363 20.32 5.05 17.10
N ASN A 364 20.63 5.44 18.34
CA ASN A 364 20.65 4.55 19.49
C ASN A 364 19.95 5.23 20.67
N ASN A 365 19.04 4.50 21.30
CA ASN A 365 18.31 4.95 22.49
C ASN A 365 18.69 4.08 23.68
N PHE A 366 19.18 4.68 24.75
CA PHE A 366 19.66 3.98 25.94
C PHE A 366 19.36 4.78 27.22
N HIS A 367 18.79 4.14 28.20
CA HIS A 367 18.53 4.71 29.54
C HIS A 367 17.88 6.11 29.55
N GLY A 368 16.99 6.39 28.58
CA GLY A 368 16.38 7.70 28.46
C GLY A 368 17.17 8.75 27.69
N PHE A 369 18.33 8.36 27.13
CA PHE A 369 19.12 9.17 26.20
C PHE A 369 18.96 8.69 24.77
N SER A 370 19.17 9.61 23.83
CA SER A 370 19.18 9.32 22.39
C SER A 370 20.44 9.92 21.75
N LEU A 371 21.16 9.10 21.01
CA LEU A 371 22.29 9.53 20.20
C LEU A 371 21.96 9.27 18.74
N ASN A 372 22.02 10.33 17.92
CA ASN A 372 21.70 10.28 16.51
C ASN A 372 22.85 10.88 15.69
N PHE A 373 23.23 10.17 14.63
CA PHE A 373 24.05 10.70 13.55
C PHE A 373 23.18 10.80 12.31
N ALA A 374 23.18 11.94 11.64
CA ALA A 374 22.34 12.17 10.48
C ALA A 374 23.07 12.91 9.36
N ALA A 375 22.57 12.68 8.16
CA ALA A 375 22.92 13.44 6.96
C ALA A 375 21.64 13.70 6.18
N LEU A 376 21.31 14.97 5.96
CA LEU A 376 20.09 15.41 5.31
C LEU A 376 20.43 16.26 4.08
N ASN A 377 19.70 16.05 2.99
CA ASN A 377 19.74 16.88 1.81
C ASN A 377 18.32 17.07 1.30
N ASP A 378 17.86 18.30 1.30
CA ASP A 378 16.51 18.69 0.84
C ASP A 378 16.69 19.66 -0.32
N LYS A 379 16.16 19.29 -1.50
CA LYS A 379 16.14 20.11 -2.69
C LYS A 379 14.69 20.34 -3.11
N ASN A 380 14.28 21.60 -3.10
CA ASN A 380 12.94 21.98 -3.54
C ASN A 380 13.03 22.84 -4.81
N PHE A 381 12.43 22.36 -5.88
CA PHE A 381 12.35 23.09 -7.16
C PHE A 381 11.21 24.10 -7.11
N LEU A 382 11.53 25.38 -7.18
CA LEU A 382 10.52 26.45 -7.20
C LEU A 382 9.87 26.60 -8.57
N THR A 383 10.61 26.29 -9.64
CA THR A 383 10.14 26.32 -11.03
C THR A 383 10.75 25.17 -11.83
N ILE A 384 10.37 25.04 -13.08
CA ILE A 384 10.99 24.09 -14.03
C ILE A 384 12.45 24.42 -14.37
N ASN A 385 12.91 25.63 -14.07
CA ASN A 385 14.31 26.01 -14.25
C ASN A 385 15.13 25.44 -13.10
N PRO A 386 16.12 24.58 -13.37
CA PRO A 386 16.96 23.95 -12.32
C PRO A 386 17.69 24.94 -11.43
N GLN A 387 17.98 26.14 -11.94
CA GLN A 387 18.67 27.20 -11.20
C GLN A 387 17.80 27.88 -10.14
N THR A 388 16.48 27.67 -10.16
CA THR A 388 15.55 28.23 -9.18
C THR A 388 15.17 27.21 -8.11
N SER A 389 16.09 26.40 -7.66
CA SER A 389 15.86 25.44 -6.55
C SER A 389 16.43 26.01 -5.24
N VAL A 390 15.74 25.65 -4.15
CA VAL A 390 16.27 25.83 -2.78
C VAL A 390 16.90 24.52 -2.36
N ILE A 391 18.17 24.57 -1.98
CA ILE A 391 18.92 23.41 -1.47
C ILE A 391 19.25 23.68 -0.01
N LEU A 392 18.86 22.78 0.86
CA LEU A 392 19.19 22.77 2.27
C LEU A 392 19.90 21.46 2.58
N ARG A 393 21.10 21.54 3.12
CA ARG A 393 21.89 20.39 3.54
C ARG A 393 22.25 20.49 4.99
N ASN A 394 22.25 19.35 5.66
CA ASN A 394 22.72 19.18 7.00
C ASN A 394 23.66 17.97 7.00
N LEU A 395 24.98 18.24 6.91
CA LEU A 395 26.02 17.24 6.62
C LEU A 395 27.34 17.58 7.31
N PRO A 396 27.81 16.77 8.28
CA PRO A 396 27.09 15.80 9.08
C PRO A 396 26.31 16.44 10.23
N GLU A 397 25.39 15.72 10.85
CA GLU A 397 24.78 16.09 12.13
C GLU A 397 25.08 15.00 13.18
N ALA A 398 25.49 15.41 14.37
CA ALA A 398 25.54 14.58 15.56
C ALA A 398 24.65 15.20 16.62
N ARG A 399 23.61 14.50 17.05
CA ARG A 399 22.63 14.98 18.05
C ARG A 399 22.61 14.05 19.24
N PHE A 400 22.70 14.64 20.44
CA PHE A 400 22.57 13.95 21.71
C PHE A 400 21.55 14.64 22.58
N GLY A 401 20.57 13.89 23.04
CA GLY A 401 19.49 14.42 23.86
C GLY A 401 19.01 13.43 24.91
N SER A 402 18.21 13.91 25.84
CA SER A 402 17.52 13.08 26.82
C SER A 402 16.02 13.30 26.78
N VAL A 403 15.24 12.25 27.03
CA VAL A 403 13.87 12.41 27.46
C VAL A 403 13.84 13.11 28.80
N GLU A 404 12.73 13.70 29.17
CA GLU A 404 12.54 14.32 30.49
C GLU A 404 12.64 13.25 31.58
N GLN A 405 13.62 13.39 32.45
CA GLN A 405 13.92 12.48 33.54
C GLN A 405 13.67 13.17 34.89
N ASN A 406 13.10 12.42 35.81
CA ASN A 406 12.89 12.91 37.18
C ASN A 406 13.94 12.29 38.12
N PRO A 407 15.02 13.02 38.44
CA PRO A 407 16.03 12.51 39.37
C PRO A 407 15.56 12.50 40.82
N TRP A 408 14.51 13.23 41.16
CA TRP A 408 13.94 13.30 42.51
C TRP A 408 12.52 12.74 42.52
N ALA A 409 12.37 11.46 42.84
CA ALA A 409 11.09 10.76 42.80
C ALA A 409 9.96 11.43 43.61
N LYS A 410 10.29 12.31 44.58
CA LYS A 410 9.31 13.02 45.45
C LYS A 410 8.86 14.39 44.92
N LEU A 411 9.60 14.95 43.94
CA LEU A 411 9.28 16.26 43.39
C LEU A 411 8.90 16.09 41.90
N PRO A 412 7.82 16.73 41.44
CA PRO A 412 7.41 16.63 40.05
C PRO A 412 8.26 17.56 39.14
N ILE A 413 9.60 17.43 39.22
CA ILE A 413 10.52 18.23 38.44
C ILE A 413 11.27 17.32 37.48
N TYR A 414 11.12 17.60 36.21
CA TYR A 414 11.68 16.82 35.12
C TYR A 414 12.74 17.63 34.38
N PHE A 415 13.86 17.01 34.07
CA PHE A 415 14.97 17.61 33.33
C PHE A 415 15.17 16.88 32.01
N GLY A 416 15.34 17.64 30.96
CA GLY A 416 15.72 17.14 29.65
C GLY A 416 16.65 18.10 28.97
N PHE A 417 17.32 17.65 27.93
CA PHE A 417 18.12 18.51 27.07
C PHE A 417 18.17 17.97 25.65
N ASP A 418 18.41 18.88 24.71
CA ASP A 418 18.81 18.59 23.33
C ASP A 418 20.12 19.30 23.04
N SER A 419 21.03 18.62 22.35
CA SER A 419 22.26 19.21 21.85
C SER A 419 22.62 18.63 20.50
N PHE A 420 23.17 19.44 19.64
CA PHE A 420 23.70 18.96 18.36
C PHE A 420 24.90 19.78 17.88
N VAL A 421 25.67 19.15 17.04
CA VAL A 421 26.73 19.78 16.24
C VAL A 421 26.50 19.36 14.81
N ASP A 422 26.41 20.30 13.89
CA ASP A 422 26.20 20.02 12.49
C ASP A 422 26.93 20.98 11.55
N GLY A 423 27.04 20.56 10.30
CA GLY A 423 27.45 21.39 9.17
C GLY A 423 26.26 21.65 8.28
N VAL A 424 25.86 22.91 8.12
CA VAL A 424 24.68 23.28 7.33
C VAL A 424 25.07 24.06 6.09
N HIS A 425 24.29 23.87 5.01
CA HIS A 425 24.46 24.59 3.76
C HIS A 425 23.10 24.99 3.21
N ARG A 426 23.00 26.22 2.73
CA ARG A 426 21.84 26.74 2.01
C ARG A 426 22.27 27.37 0.69
N SER A 427 21.62 26.98 -0.40
CA SER A 427 21.80 27.60 -1.70
C SER A 427 20.44 27.87 -2.33
N ASP A 428 20.17 29.13 -2.60
CA ASP A 428 19.01 29.61 -3.34
C ASP A 428 19.35 30.93 -4.07
N ASN A 429 18.35 31.56 -4.69
CA ASN A 429 18.55 32.82 -5.43
C ASN A 429 18.95 34.02 -4.55
N LEU A 430 18.79 33.93 -3.22
CA LEU A 430 19.01 35.02 -2.29
C LEU A 430 20.26 34.78 -1.44
N VAL A 431 20.51 33.54 -1.07
CA VAL A 431 21.56 33.13 -0.14
C VAL A 431 22.30 31.93 -0.70
N ASP A 432 23.63 32.03 -0.78
CA ASP A 432 24.50 30.92 -1.10
C ASP A 432 25.62 30.88 -0.06
N THR A 433 25.56 29.87 0.80
CA THR A 433 26.53 29.69 1.89
C THR A 433 27.72 28.86 1.43
N PRO A 434 28.87 28.89 2.15
CA PRO A 434 29.87 27.84 2.00
C PRO A 434 29.26 26.44 2.11
N LEU A 435 29.96 25.44 1.58
CA LEU A 435 29.51 24.04 1.61
C LEU A 435 29.20 23.52 3.02
N THR A 436 29.83 24.12 4.03
CA THR A 436 29.62 23.77 5.43
C THR A 436 29.77 25.01 6.32
N VAL A 437 28.63 25.44 6.87
CA VAL A 437 28.60 26.41 7.98
C VAL A 437 28.43 25.61 9.25
N SER A 438 29.40 25.73 10.16
CA SER A 438 29.35 25.03 11.45
C SER A 438 28.22 25.58 12.32
N ARG A 439 27.47 24.70 12.95
CA ARG A 439 26.45 25.08 13.92
C ARG A 439 26.50 24.16 15.13
N THR A 440 26.41 24.72 16.32
CA THR A 440 26.31 23.98 17.56
C THR A 440 25.17 24.49 18.39
N GLU A 441 24.45 23.59 19.03
CA GLU A 441 23.31 23.95 19.89
C GLU A 441 23.34 23.14 21.19
N PHE A 442 22.98 23.80 22.29
CA PHE A 442 22.68 23.17 23.56
C PHE A 442 21.38 23.79 24.14
N ALA A 443 20.39 22.95 24.43
CA ALA A 443 19.08 23.38 24.85
C ALA A 443 18.57 22.55 26.06
N PRO A 444 19.01 22.86 27.30
CA PRO A 444 18.45 22.28 28.52
C PRO A 444 17.03 22.80 28.79
N ARG A 445 16.19 21.94 29.37
CA ARG A 445 14.82 22.28 29.77
C ARG A 445 14.43 21.65 31.09
N VAL A 446 13.55 22.33 31.79
CA VAL A 446 12.94 21.88 33.04
C VAL A 446 11.43 21.92 32.86
N THR A 447 10.75 20.83 33.17
CA THR A 447 9.30 20.72 33.11
C THR A 447 8.76 20.35 34.50
N ILE A 448 7.74 21.09 34.97
CA ILE A 448 7.10 20.91 36.24
C ILE A 448 5.60 20.72 36.03
N PRO A 449 5.10 19.49 35.99
CA PRO A 449 3.68 19.21 35.98
C PRO A 449 3.12 19.32 37.40
N LEU A 450 2.20 20.21 37.60
CA LEU A 450 1.49 20.44 38.89
C LEU A 450 0.02 20.03 38.71
N HIS A 451 -0.47 19.21 39.63
CA HIS A 451 -1.90 18.90 39.74
C HIS A 451 -2.43 19.59 40.99
N ILE A 452 -3.17 20.68 40.79
CA ILE A 452 -3.80 21.42 41.91
C ILE A 452 -4.92 20.58 42.49
N ALA A 453 -5.60 19.81 41.66
CA ALA A 453 -6.58 18.79 41.98
C ALA A 453 -6.55 17.74 40.87
N ASP A 454 -7.19 16.60 41.06
CA ASP A 454 -7.27 15.52 40.06
C ASP A 454 -7.87 15.97 38.73
N TRP A 455 -8.51 17.12 38.70
CA TRP A 455 -9.24 17.68 37.57
C TRP A 455 -8.61 18.94 36.96
N PHE A 456 -7.52 19.49 37.52
CA PHE A 456 -6.88 20.72 37.04
C PHE A 456 -5.36 20.56 36.97
N GLY A 457 -4.86 20.48 35.76
CA GLY A 457 -3.42 20.34 35.47
C GLY A 457 -2.79 21.66 35.04
N ILE A 458 -1.62 21.95 35.58
CA ILE A 458 -0.73 23.03 35.13
C ILE A 458 0.62 22.43 34.83
N THR A 459 1.13 22.65 33.63
CA THR A 459 2.50 22.23 33.27
C THR A 459 3.29 23.47 32.93
N GLY A 460 4.31 23.78 33.75
CA GLY A 460 5.29 24.81 33.46
C GLY A 460 6.52 24.23 32.82
N THR A 461 7.02 24.81 31.73
CA THR A 461 8.29 24.44 31.09
C THR A 461 9.14 25.69 30.96
N ALA A 462 10.41 25.59 31.37
CA ALA A 462 11.43 26.59 31.13
C ALA A 462 12.63 25.95 30.41
N ALA A 463 13.05 26.57 29.32
CA ALA A 463 14.21 26.12 28.57
C ALA A 463 15.14 27.29 28.28
N PHE A 464 16.41 27.01 28.23
CA PHE A 464 17.44 27.90 27.73
C PHE A 464 18.08 27.25 26.51
N ARG A 465 18.23 28.03 25.43
CA ARG A 465 18.84 27.53 24.21
C ARG A 465 19.98 28.46 23.81
N THR A 466 21.14 27.90 23.59
CA THR A 466 22.30 28.60 23.00
C THR A 466 22.66 27.93 21.68
N THR A 467 22.65 28.72 20.61
CA THR A 467 23.01 28.25 19.26
C THR A 467 24.11 29.13 18.69
N ARG A 468 25.23 28.57 18.31
CA ARG A 468 26.37 29.26 17.65
C ARG A 468 26.41 28.85 16.19
N TYR A 469 26.51 29.83 15.31
CA TYR A 469 26.71 29.69 13.87
C TYR A 469 28.08 30.21 13.48
N GLY A 470 28.78 29.52 12.58
CA GLY A 470 30.11 29.93 12.08
C GLY A 470 30.07 31.14 11.16
N ASP A 471 28.95 31.30 10.43
CA ASP A 471 28.73 32.39 9.50
C ASP A 471 27.40 33.11 9.79
N SER A 472 27.30 34.37 9.36
CA SER A 472 26.11 35.20 9.54
C SER A 472 25.80 36.03 8.27
N LEU A 473 24.67 36.71 8.25
CA LEU A 473 24.31 37.69 7.21
C LEU A 473 24.79 39.09 7.65
N ASN A 474 25.37 39.84 6.73
CA ASN A 474 25.63 41.26 6.94
C ASN A 474 24.38 42.11 6.66
N ASN A 475 24.43 43.42 6.90
CA ASN A 475 23.34 44.36 6.66
C ASN A 475 22.85 44.41 5.21
N ALA A 476 23.67 43.93 4.25
CA ALA A 476 23.26 43.80 2.86
C ALA A 476 22.67 42.42 2.51
N GLY A 477 22.46 41.56 3.49
CA GLY A 477 21.94 40.20 3.32
C GLY A 477 22.91 39.22 2.68
N GLN A 478 24.23 39.56 2.66
CA GLN A 478 25.29 38.69 2.12
C GLN A 478 25.89 37.86 3.23
N VAL A 479 26.31 36.64 2.89
CA VAL A 479 26.98 35.74 3.82
C VAL A 479 28.38 36.22 4.11
N GLY A 480 28.70 36.34 5.39
CA GLY A 480 30.03 36.71 5.89
C GLY A 480 30.53 35.71 6.91
N SER A 481 31.86 35.47 6.93
CA SER A 481 32.51 34.53 7.85
C SER A 481 32.68 35.15 9.25
N VAL A 482 31.56 35.63 9.80
CA VAL A 482 31.49 36.17 11.15
C VAL A 482 30.60 35.27 12.00
N ALA A 483 31.18 34.67 13.01
CA ALA A 483 30.44 33.81 13.91
C ALA A 483 29.43 34.60 14.76
N ILE A 484 28.21 34.10 14.87
CA ILE A 484 27.16 34.69 15.65
C ILE A 484 26.57 33.70 16.63
N THR A 485 26.22 34.15 17.84
CA THR A 485 25.62 33.31 18.88
C THR A 485 24.23 33.87 19.24
N ARG A 486 23.25 32.98 19.31
CA ARG A 486 21.90 33.29 19.77
C ARG A 486 21.67 32.59 21.09
N ASN A 487 21.25 33.35 22.09
CA ASN A 487 20.86 32.85 23.40
C ASN A 487 19.40 33.17 23.62
N THR A 488 18.55 32.16 23.77
CA THR A 488 17.10 32.36 23.98
C THR A 488 16.65 31.72 25.28
N GLY A 489 15.77 32.42 25.99
CA GLY A 489 14.97 31.89 27.08
C GLY A 489 13.57 31.55 26.58
N GLU A 490 13.12 30.34 26.83
CA GLU A 490 11.79 29.85 26.42
C GLU A 490 11.01 29.47 27.67
N PHE A 491 9.79 30.02 27.84
CA PHE A 491 8.89 29.70 28.92
C PHE A 491 7.52 29.34 28.36
N SER A 492 6.94 28.25 28.85
CA SER A 492 5.54 27.91 28.52
C SER A 492 4.80 27.46 29.74
N ILE A 493 3.50 27.78 29.79
CA ILE A 493 2.56 27.32 30.79
C ILE A 493 1.36 26.74 30.07
N ASP A 494 1.15 25.45 30.25
CA ASP A 494 -0.02 24.73 29.75
C ASP A 494 -1.02 24.55 30.88
N LEU A 495 -2.18 25.18 30.74
CA LEU A 495 -3.32 25.04 31.63
C LEU A 495 -4.32 24.07 31.03
N ARG A 496 -4.67 23.05 31.78
CA ARG A 496 -5.72 22.10 31.46
C ARG A 496 -6.84 22.17 32.48
N PRO A 497 -7.84 23.02 32.24
CA PRO A 497 -9.03 23.07 33.04
C PRO A 497 -9.78 21.74 33.08
N PRO A 498 -10.77 21.55 33.96
CA PRO A 498 -11.50 20.30 34.03
C PRO A 498 -12.17 19.95 32.72
N THR A 499 -12.03 18.70 32.31
CA THR A 499 -12.82 18.15 31.25
C THR A 499 -14.27 18.04 31.66
N LEU A 500 -15.14 18.74 30.95
CA LEU A 500 -16.58 18.62 31.15
C LEU A 500 -17.05 17.35 30.41
N GLU A 501 -17.67 16.44 31.16
CA GLU A 501 -18.16 15.21 30.54
C GLU A 501 -19.62 14.93 30.88
N ARG A 502 -20.34 14.39 29.93
CA ARG A 502 -21.71 13.97 30.07
C ARG A 502 -21.95 12.62 29.37
N PHE A 503 -22.58 11.74 30.15
CA PHE A 503 -23.03 10.46 29.63
C PHE A 503 -24.50 10.53 29.23
N PHE A 504 -24.81 9.98 28.05
CA PHE A 504 -26.16 9.81 27.57
C PHE A 504 -26.43 8.33 27.45
N ASP A 505 -27.28 7.81 28.32
CA ASP A 505 -27.71 6.44 28.34
C ASP A 505 -29.18 6.37 27.93
N ARG A 506 -29.47 5.70 26.82
CA ARG A 506 -30.85 5.37 26.49
C ARG A 506 -31.25 4.16 27.32
N THR A 507 -31.78 4.39 28.50
CA THR A 507 -32.34 3.38 29.37
C THR A 507 -33.56 2.75 28.71
N SER A 508 -33.38 1.67 27.97
CA SER A 508 -34.45 0.72 27.77
C SER A 508 -34.45 -0.25 28.94
N LEU A 509 -35.59 -0.45 29.58
CA LEU A 509 -35.80 -1.40 30.67
C LEU A 509 -35.59 -2.87 30.33
N ARG A 510 -35.12 -3.18 29.15
CA ARG A 510 -34.71 -4.51 28.67
C ARG A 510 -33.20 -4.61 28.61
N ARG A 511 -32.68 -5.70 29.13
CA ARG A 511 -31.29 -6.17 29.06
C ARG A 511 -30.95 -6.49 27.57
N ASP A 512 -30.71 -5.45 26.81
CA ASP A 512 -30.47 -5.54 25.37
C ASP A 512 -28.96 -5.55 25.14
N LYS A 513 -28.44 -6.60 24.45
CA LYS A 513 -27.02 -6.73 24.07
C LYS A 513 -26.55 -5.56 23.18
N ASN A 514 -27.48 -4.79 22.61
CA ASN A 514 -27.19 -3.64 21.72
C ASN A 514 -27.34 -2.29 22.46
N ARG A 515 -27.06 -2.21 23.75
CA ARG A 515 -27.14 -0.97 24.51
C ARG A 515 -26.12 0.04 23.99
N ARG A 516 -26.59 1.18 23.46
CA ARG A 516 -25.76 2.30 23.01
C ARG A 516 -25.60 3.32 24.11
N ARG A 517 -24.34 3.61 24.46
CA ARG A 517 -23.96 4.64 25.42
C ARG A 517 -23.13 5.68 24.70
N TYR A 518 -23.46 6.96 24.92
CA TYR A 518 -22.68 8.07 24.40
C TYR A 518 -21.98 8.78 25.55
N LYS A 519 -20.73 9.17 25.33
CA LYS A 519 -19.97 10.05 26.21
C LYS A 519 -19.58 11.28 25.40
N HIS A 520 -19.99 12.47 25.83
CA HIS A 520 -19.57 13.75 25.28
C HIS A 520 -18.58 14.38 26.24
N THR A 521 -17.43 14.82 25.72
CA THR A 521 -16.42 15.55 26.47
C THR A 521 -16.17 16.91 25.84
N ILE A 522 -15.88 17.91 26.68
CA ILE A 522 -15.35 19.22 26.30
C ILE A 522 -14.05 19.39 27.06
N GLU A 523 -12.94 19.50 26.35
CA GLU A 523 -11.59 19.55 26.86
C GLU A 523 -10.99 20.93 26.56
N PRO A 524 -11.11 21.92 27.47
CA PRO A 524 -10.51 23.21 27.26
C PRO A 524 -8.99 23.14 27.46
N VAL A 525 -8.29 24.00 26.74
CA VAL A 525 -6.82 24.13 26.81
C VAL A 525 -6.44 25.60 26.68
N VAL A 526 -5.49 26.03 27.49
CA VAL A 526 -4.88 27.36 27.39
C VAL A 526 -3.36 27.18 27.52
N THR A 527 -2.63 27.65 26.52
CA THR A 527 -1.17 27.64 26.53
C THR A 527 -0.64 29.05 26.39
N TYR A 528 0.15 29.48 27.35
CA TYR A 528 0.92 30.72 27.27
C TYR A 528 2.37 30.35 26.87
N ARG A 529 2.96 31.06 25.91
CA ARG A 529 4.33 30.89 25.47
C ARG A 529 5.05 32.24 25.40
N TYR A 530 6.24 32.28 25.96
CA TYR A 530 7.13 33.40 25.90
C TYR A 530 8.53 32.97 25.52
N VAL A 531 9.06 33.57 24.47
CA VAL A 531 10.42 33.36 23.97
C VAL A 531 11.08 34.72 23.86
N THR A 532 12.29 34.84 24.36
CA THR A 532 13.04 36.10 24.34
C THR A 532 14.53 35.87 24.12
N GLY A 533 15.24 36.89 23.66
CA GLY A 533 16.68 36.87 23.42
C GLY A 533 17.09 36.82 21.94
N VAL A 534 16.12 36.89 21.01
CA VAL A 534 16.42 36.96 19.58
C VAL A 534 16.49 38.41 19.13
N ASN A 535 17.59 39.10 19.46
CA ASN A 535 17.73 40.53 19.19
C ASN A 535 18.19 40.86 17.75
N ASN A 536 18.60 39.89 17.00
CA ASN A 536 19.25 40.04 15.70
C ASN A 536 18.80 38.97 14.68
N PHE A 537 17.50 38.77 14.59
CA PHE A 537 16.88 37.76 13.71
C PHE A 537 17.29 37.90 12.25
N ALA A 538 17.51 39.14 11.76
CA ALA A 538 17.91 39.40 10.39
C ALA A 538 19.32 38.86 10.03
N ASP A 539 20.21 38.77 11.05
CA ASP A 539 21.62 38.39 10.84
C ASP A 539 21.80 36.86 10.75
N PHE A 540 20.78 36.07 11.10
CA PHE A 540 20.86 34.61 11.05
C PHE A 540 20.52 34.07 9.66
N ILE A 541 21.35 33.13 9.19
CA ILE A 541 21.06 32.34 8.00
C ILE A 541 20.00 31.29 8.38
N ARG A 542 18.89 31.26 7.64
CA ARG A 542 17.75 30.40 7.93
C ARG A 542 17.91 29.07 7.20
N PHE A 543 18.29 28.01 7.92
CA PHE A 543 18.45 26.66 7.38
C PHE A 543 17.24 25.78 7.64
N ASP A 544 16.65 25.87 8.83
CA ASP A 544 15.57 25.01 9.32
C ASP A 544 14.66 25.74 10.31
N SER A 545 13.77 25.01 10.96
CA SER A 545 12.86 25.53 11.97
C SER A 545 13.57 26.08 13.21
N ASN A 546 14.74 25.55 13.59
CA ASN A 546 15.51 26.06 14.71
C ASN A 546 16.09 27.44 14.37
N ALA A 547 16.54 27.62 13.15
CA ALA A 547 17.08 28.90 12.68
C ALA A 547 15.99 30.00 12.59
N THR A 548 14.71 29.63 12.51
CA THR A 548 13.57 30.56 12.40
C THR A 548 12.88 30.88 13.73
N ILE A 549 13.48 30.51 14.86
CA ILE A 549 12.96 30.91 16.19
C ILE A 549 13.06 32.42 16.34
N THR A 550 11.95 33.05 16.78
CA THR A 550 11.81 34.48 17.03
C THR A 550 11.42 34.75 18.47
N ASP A 551 11.59 35.96 18.93
CA ASP A 551 10.94 36.41 20.15
C ASP A 551 9.42 36.24 19.97
N THR A 552 8.78 35.67 20.98
CA THR A 552 7.37 35.31 20.90
C THR A 552 6.72 35.57 22.24
N ASN A 553 5.60 36.28 22.26
CA ASN A 553 4.76 36.48 23.41
C ASN A 553 3.33 36.22 23.00
N GLU A 554 2.81 35.02 23.31
CA GLU A 554 1.52 34.58 22.81
C GLU A 554 0.73 33.76 23.84
N ILE A 555 -0.57 33.81 23.68
CA ILE A 555 -1.50 32.92 24.35
C ILE A 555 -2.36 32.20 23.30
N GLN A 556 -2.38 30.89 23.39
CA GLN A 556 -3.30 30.05 22.62
C GLN A 556 -4.41 29.57 23.55
N TYR A 557 -5.63 29.64 23.11
CA TYR A 557 -6.78 29.11 23.84
C TYR A 557 -7.76 28.44 22.90
N GLY A 558 -8.47 27.48 23.45
CA GLY A 558 -9.43 26.72 22.69
C GLY A 558 -9.99 25.55 23.47
N PHE A 559 -10.74 24.73 22.77
CA PHE A 559 -11.30 23.51 23.35
C PHE A 559 -11.46 22.45 22.26
N THR A 560 -11.46 21.19 22.69
CA THR A 560 -11.82 20.05 21.84
C THR A 560 -13.07 19.40 22.40
N GLN A 561 -14.09 19.25 21.56
CA GLN A 561 -15.28 18.45 21.86
C GLN A 561 -15.12 17.07 21.25
N ARG A 562 -15.43 16.04 22.05
CA ARG A 562 -15.42 14.65 21.57
C ARG A 562 -16.72 13.96 21.92
N LEU A 563 -17.20 13.17 20.98
CA LEU A 563 -18.35 12.31 21.17
C LEU A 563 -17.92 10.85 20.96
N PHE A 564 -18.07 10.06 22.01
CA PHE A 564 -17.76 8.63 21.96
C PHE A 564 -19.06 7.81 21.95
N LEU A 565 -19.02 6.68 21.29
CA LEU A 565 -20.07 5.67 21.29
C LEU A 565 -19.50 4.34 21.78
N LYS A 566 -20.20 3.72 22.72
CA LYS A 566 -19.99 2.33 23.13
C LYS A 566 -21.24 1.52 22.82
N GLU A 567 -21.10 0.44 22.05
CA GLU A 567 -22.18 -0.48 21.70
C GLU A 567 -21.94 -1.82 22.44
N GLY A 568 -22.85 -2.19 23.33
CA GLY A 568 -22.74 -3.40 24.14
C GLY A 568 -21.42 -3.50 24.92
N ASP A 569 -20.66 -4.56 24.66
CA ASP A 569 -19.37 -4.87 25.30
C ASP A 569 -18.18 -4.42 24.43
N ASP A 570 -18.42 -3.81 23.25
CA ASP A 570 -17.36 -3.34 22.36
C ASP A 570 -16.54 -2.22 22.99
N GLN A 571 -15.32 -2.01 22.49
CA GLN A 571 -14.50 -0.87 22.89
C GLN A 571 -15.16 0.46 22.45
N PRO A 572 -15.10 1.50 23.29
CA PRO A 572 -15.60 2.81 22.90
C PRO A 572 -14.89 3.34 21.67
N ARG A 573 -15.64 3.88 20.71
CA ARG A 573 -15.10 4.53 19.52
C ARG A 573 -15.48 6.00 19.48
N GLU A 574 -14.58 6.83 19.00
CA GLU A 574 -14.83 8.25 18.79
C GLU A 574 -15.67 8.44 17.52
N LEU A 575 -16.78 9.15 17.63
CA LEU A 575 -17.66 9.50 16.52
C LEU A 575 -17.38 10.89 15.97
N LEU A 576 -17.05 11.82 16.86
CA LEU A 576 -16.80 13.23 16.55
C LEU A 576 -15.63 13.72 17.38
N SER A 577 -14.70 14.39 16.74
CA SER A 577 -13.71 15.28 17.36
C SER A 577 -13.84 16.64 16.69
N TRP A 578 -14.06 17.68 17.47
CA TRP A 578 -14.16 19.05 17.00
C TRP A 578 -13.30 19.96 17.87
N SER A 579 -12.22 20.49 17.28
CA SER A 579 -11.31 21.41 17.96
C SER A 579 -11.49 22.82 17.41
N ILE A 580 -11.57 23.79 18.29
CA ILE A 580 -11.56 25.22 17.95
C ILE A 580 -10.50 25.88 18.79
N PHE A 581 -9.61 26.63 18.15
CA PHE A 581 -8.57 27.38 18.84
C PHE A 581 -8.16 28.64 18.09
N GLN A 582 -7.60 29.59 18.84
CA GLN A 582 -7.08 30.86 18.35
C GLN A 582 -5.87 31.27 19.19
N LYS A 583 -4.99 32.07 18.61
CA LYS A 583 -3.86 32.70 19.30
C LYS A 583 -4.04 34.21 19.35
N HIS A 584 -3.61 34.79 20.47
CA HIS A 584 -3.37 36.22 20.61
C HIS A 584 -1.88 36.47 20.80
N TYR A 585 -1.34 37.38 20.04
CA TYR A 585 0.03 37.81 20.11
C TYR A 585 0.14 39.16 20.79
N PHE A 586 0.83 39.20 21.93
CA PHE A 586 1.06 40.43 22.68
C PHE A 586 2.11 41.30 21.99
N ASP A 587 3.09 40.67 21.30
CA ASP A 587 4.00 41.29 20.37
C ASP A 587 3.76 40.77 18.94
N PRO A 588 3.03 41.49 18.10
CA PRO A 588 2.73 41.07 16.74
C PRO A 588 3.91 41.21 15.82
N THR A 589 5.01 41.85 16.22
CA THR A 589 6.23 41.99 15.44
C THR A 589 7.20 40.83 15.64
N PHE A 590 6.97 39.99 16.63
CA PHE A 590 7.86 38.88 17.00
C PHE A 590 9.30 39.37 17.22
N GLY A 591 9.49 40.40 18.06
CA GLY A 591 10.79 41.00 18.31
C GLY A 591 11.38 41.70 17.09
N GLY A 592 10.54 42.20 16.16
CA GLY A 592 10.98 42.83 14.91
C GLY A 592 11.26 41.87 13.76
N ALA A 593 11.01 40.57 13.94
CA ALA A 593 11.18 39.57 12.88
C ALA A 593 10.13 39.74 11.75
N ILE A 594 8.95 40.31 12.08
CA ILE A 594 7.91 40.61 11.11
C ILE A 594 7.95 42.11 10.78
N VAL A 595 8.19 42.40 9.53
CA VAL A 595 8.25 43.77 9.00
C VAL A 595 7.02 44.04 8.14
N ASN A 596 6.36 45.15 8.38
CA ASN A 596 5.18 45.56 7.63
C ASN A 596 5.52 45.79 6.14
N GLY A 597 4.67 45.34 5.24
CA GLY A 597 4.83 45.52 3.80
C GLY A 597 5.92 44.61 3.16
N GLN A 598 6.57 43.75 3.95
CA GLN A 598 7.51 42.74 3.44
C GLN A 598 6.95 41.35 3.58
N ARG A 599 7.36 40.45 2.68
CA ARG A 599 7.04 39.04 2.84
C ARG A 599 7.95 38.44 3.92
N ASN A 600 7.33 38.06 5.02
CA ASN A 600 8.03 37.42 6.13
C ASN A 600 7.98 35.89 5.95
N VAL A 601 9.15 35.22 6.12
CA VAL A 601 9.29 33.77 5.96
C VAL A 601 9.83 33.21 7.27
N PHE A 602 8.95 32.68 8.10
CA PHE A 602 9.34 31.89 9.27
C PHE A 602 8.22 30.90 9.64
N GLN A 603 8.61 29.81 10.28
CA GLN A 603 7.66 28.79 10.77
C GLN A 603 7.37 29.06 12.23
N ALA A 604 6.42 29.92 12.51
CA ALA A 604 6.08 30.20 13.90
C ALA A 604 5.02 29.27 14.49
N LEU A 605 4.31 28.44 13.69
CA LEU A 605 3.03 27.94 14.11
C LEU A 605 2.70 26.55 13.55
N ASN A 606 2.73 25.54 14.40
CA ASN A 606 2.30 24.19 14.03
C ASN A 606 0.77 24.01 13.95
N SER A 607 0.01 24.91 14.58
CA SER A 607 -1.45 24.77 14.77
C SER A 607 -2.27 25.85 14.08
N VAL A 608 -1.62 26.85 13.48
CA VAL A 608 -2.26 27.97 12.78
C VAL A 608 -1.53 28.18 11.46
N THR A 609 -2.22 28.64 10.43
CA THR A 609 -1.60 28.83 9.11
C THR A 609 -0.36 29.75 9.20
N PRO A 610 0.78 29.36 8.60
CA PRO A 610 1.97 30.21 8.55
C PRO A 610 1.74 31.52 7.74
N PHE A 611 0.66 31.60 6.96
CA PHE A 611 0.31 32.76 6.18
C PHE A 611 -0.26 33.91 7.00
N ALA A 612 -0.62 33.69 8.28
CA ALA A 612 -1.18 34.73 9.15
C ALA A 612 -0.30 35.98 9.25
N PHE A 613 1.02 35.82 9.06
CA PHE A 613 2.00 36.90 9.19
C PHE A 613 2.77 37.21 7.89
N ALA A 614 2.37 36.61 6.80
CA ALA A 614 3.13 36.73 5.56
C ALA A 614 3.34 38.19 5.10
N PHE A 615 2.43 39.12 5.47
CA PHE A 615 2.40 40.49 4.96
C PHE A 615 2.43 41.60 6.00
N GLY A 616 2.47 41.26 7.28
CA GLY A 616 2.57 42.24 8.33
C GLY A 616 2.16 41.77 9.72
N PRO A 617 2.43 42.58 10.75
CA PRO A 617 2.12 42.27 12.14
C PRO A 617 0.62 42.15 12.38
N ARG A 618 0.21 41.13 13.15
CA ARG A 618 -1.18 40.94 13.58
C ARG A 618 -1.24 40.44 15.01
N ASN A 619 -2.16 40.99 15.80
CA ASN A 619 -2.35 40.53 17.18
C ASN A 619 -3.17 39.25 17.31
N TRP A 620 -3.96 38.91 16.28
CA TRP A 620 -4.82 37.75 16.30
C TRP A 620 -4.51 36.80 15.15
N SER A 621 -4.40 35.53 15.48
CA SER A 621 -4.38 34.49 14.45
C SER A 621 -5.76 34.28 13.84
N PRO A 622 -5.89 33.66 12.69
CA PRO A 622 -7.14 33.06 12.27
C PRO A 622 -7.72 32.14 13.35
N ILE A 623 -9.05 32.06 13.44
CA ILE A 623 -9.72 31.04 14.22
C ILE A 623 -9.66 29.74 13.42
N VAL A 624 -9.10 28.70 14.02
CA VAL A 624 -9.00 27.38 13.40
C VAL A 624 -10.09 26.48 13.96
N SER A 625 -10.86 25.88 13.06
CA SER A 625 -11.84 24.83 13.37
C SER A 625 -11.44 23.55 12.66
N ASP A 626 -11.21 22.50 13.42
CA ASP A 626 -10.86 21.16 12.90
C ASP A 626 -11.94 20.17 13.36
N ILE A 627 -12.67 19.62 12.39
CA ILE A 627 -13.76 18.66 12.61
C ILE A 627 -13.40 17.33 11.99
N LYS A 628 -13.50 16.28 12.79
CA LYS A 628 -13.40 14.89 12.37
C LYS A 628 -14.64 14.13 12.80
N LEU A 629 -15.37 13.59 11.84
CA LEU A 629 -16.63 12.88 12.09
C LEU A 629 -16.58 11.50 11.44
N THR A 630 -16.72 10.44 12.26
CA THR A 630 -16.65 9.04 11.83
C THR A 630 -17.86 8.24 12.35
N PRO A 631 -19.08 8.49 11.82
CA PRO A 631 -20.31 7.88 12.36
C PRO A 631 -20.51 6.42 11.90
N GLY A 632 -19.63 5.51 12.23
CA GLY A 632 -19.87 4.09 12.02
C GLY A 632 -19.11 3.42 10.88
N GLY A 633 -17.96 3.96 10.48
CA GLY A 633 -17.04 3.33 9.52
C GLY A 633 -17.52 3.33 8.05
N ARG A 634 -18.68 3.92 7.77
CA ARG A 634 -19.22 4.08 6.41
C ARG A 634 -18.99 5.48 5.84
N TYR A 635 -18.79 6.43 6.70
CA TYR A 635 -18.58 7.84 6.37
C TYR A 635 -17.47 8.39 7.26
N ASP A 636 -16.46 9.02 6.66
CA ASP A 636 -15.46 9.82 7.34
C ASP A 636 -15.49 11.21 6.76
N VAL A 637 -15.65 12.20 7.60
CA VAL A 637 -15.61 13.62 7.25
C VAL A 637 -14.50 14.27 8.04
N GLU A 638 -13.56 14.87 7.35
CA GLU A 638 -12.53 15.73 7.95
C GLU A 638 -12.68 17.13 7.35
N GLN A 639 -12.78 18.16 8.19
CA GLN A 639 -12.92 19.52 7.74
C GLN A 639 -12.05 20.45 8.56
N ILE A 640 -11.20 21.21 7.89
CA ILE A 640 -10.37 22.27 8.46
C ILE A 640 -10.85 23.59 7.89
N LEU A 641 -11.23 24.51 8.76
CA LEU A 641 -11.60 25.88 8.41
C LEU A 641 -10.69 26.84 9.16
N GLN A 642 -10.24 27.88 8.47
CA GLN A 642 -9.51 28.98 9.10
C GLN A 642 -10.22 30.29 8.73
N TYR A 643 -10.73 30.97 9.74
CA TYR A 643 -11.44 32.23 9.60
C TYR A 643 -10.55 33.38 10.10
N ASP A 644 -10.26 34.32 9.23
CA ASP A 644 -9.53 35.53 9.58
C ASP A 644 -10.50 36.61 10.12
N PRO A 645 -10.47 36.88 11.44
CA PRO A 645 -11.36 37.87 12.01
C PRO A 645 -11.02 39.32 11.63
N HIS A 646 -9.78 39.56 11.17
CA HIS A 646 -9.35 40.91 10.74
C HIS A 646 -9.96 41.27 9.39
N ASN A 647 -9.95 40.36 8.44
CA ASN A 647 -10.47 40.55 7.10
C ASN A 647 -11.87 39.97 6.88
N HIS A 648 -12.50 39.42 7.94
CA HIS A 648 -13.84 38.84 7.92
C HIS A 648 -14.04 37.78 6.81
N ARG A 649 -13.02 36.93 6.56
CA ARG A 649 -13.08 35.93 5.50
C ARG A 649 -12.52 34.59 5.92
N LEU A 650 -12.92 33.53 5.20
CA LEU A 650 -12.32 32.21 5.29
C LEU A 650 -11.03 32.17 4.44
N VAL A 651 -9.90 31.98 5.11
CA VAL A 651 -8.57 31.89 4.49
C VAL A 651 -8.30 30.51 3.96
N THR A 652 -8.66 29.49 4.72
CA THR A 652 -8.44 28.09 4.35
C THR A 652 -9.73 27.30 4.52
N ILE A 653 -10.04 26.49 3.54
CA ILE A 653 -11.08 25.46 3.57
C ILE A 653 -10.45 24.17 3.11
N GLY A 654 -10.36 23.19 4.00
CA GLY A 654 -9.98 21.82 3.68
C GLY A 654 -11.12 20.89 4.03
N THR A 655 -11.62 20.12 3.07
CA THR A 655 -12.69 19.14 3.31
C THR A 655 -12.31 17.83 2.67
N LEU A 656 -12.36 16.75 3.45
CA LEU A 656 -12.21 15.37 2.98
C LEU A 656 -13.44 14.58 3.38
N LEU A 657 -14.13 14.03 2.41
CA LEU A 657 -15.28 13.15 2.59
C LEU A 657 -14.93 11.78 2.02
N LYS A 658 -14.97 10.75 2.87
CA LYS A 658 -14.89 9.34 2.45
C LYS A 658 -16.24 8.69 2.71
N VAL A 659 -16.73 7.96 1.71
CA VAL A 659 -18.05 7.32 1.73
C VAL A 659 -17.89 5.86 1.29
N LYS A 660 -18.31 4.93 2.15
CA LYS A 660 -18.32 3.50 1.86
C LYS A 660 -19.66 2.89 2.33
N PRO A 661 -20.78 3.22 1.67
CA PRO A 661 -22.13 2.81 2.12
C PRO A 661 -22.32 1.30 2.06
N TYR A 662 -21.65 0.63 1.11
CA TYR A 662 -21.65 -0.82 0.89
C TYR A 662 -20.21 -1.32 0.73
N SER A 663 -20.00 -2.62 0.88
CA SER A 663 -18.66 -3.24 0.76
C SER A 663 -17.99 -2.99 -0.59
N GLU A 664 -18.80 -2.94 -1.65
CA GLU A 664 -18.35 -2.82 -3.03
C GLU A 664 -18.24 -1.37 -3.54
N PHE A 665 -18.85 -0.40 -2.87
CA PHE A 665 -18.84 0.99 -3.33
C PHE A 665 -18.01 1.86 -2.39
N PHE A 666 -17.14 2.67 -2.96
CA PHE A 666 -16.44 3.72 -2.23
C PHE A 666 -16.38 5.00 -3.04
N ALA A 667 -16.39 6.12 -2.34
CA ALA A 667 -16.11 7.43 -2.91
C ALA A 667 -15.28 8.27 -1.92
N THR A 668 -14.35 9.04 -2.45
CA THR A 668 -13.56 10.00 -1.69
C THR A 668 -13.59 11.31 -2.44
N ILE A 669 -13.95 12.39 -1.75
CA ILE A 669 -13.97 13.75 -2.29
C ILE A 669 -13.12 14.62 -1.37
N ALA A 670 -12.17 15.32 -1.95
CA ALA A 670 -11.33 16.26 -1.23
C ALA A 670 -11.42 17.62 -1.93
N HIS A 671 -11.72 18.65 -1.16
CA HIS A 671 -11.71 20.02 -1.61
C HIS A 671 -10.72 20.82 -0.76
N PHE A 672 -9.86 21.55 -1.40
CA PHE A 672 -8.92 22.43 -0.74
C PHE A 672 -8.96 23.81 -1.40
N ARG A 673 -9.20 24.84 -0.58
CA ARG A 673 -9.14 26.24 -0.97
C ARG A 673 -8.24 26.98 0.00
N LEU A 674 -7.30 27.72 -0.57
CA LEU A 674 -6.47 28.69 0.13
C LEU A 674 -6.71 30.06 -0.52
N ASP A 675 -7.12 31.04 0.26
CA ASP A 675 -7.44 32.39 -0.18
C ASP A 675 -6.81 33.38 0.80
N ASP A 676 -5.51 33.48 0.77
CA ASP A 676 -4.75 34.42 1.59
C ASP A 676 -4.13 35.51 0.71
N ASN A 677 -4.98 36.13 -0.13
CA ASN A 677 -4.56 37.28 -0.91
C ASN A 677 -4.77 38.55 -0.09
N PRO A 678 -3.71 39.28 0.31
CA PRO A 678 -3.89 40.58 0.92
C PRO A 678 -4.62 41.49 -0.09
N SER A 679 -5.53 42.30 0.39
CA SER A 679 -6.10 43.35 -0.43
C SER A 679 -4.94 44.16 -1.04
N VAL A 680 -4.97 44.39 -2.33
CA VAL A 680 -3.91 45.06 -3.12
C VAL A 680 -3.58 46.45 -2.56
N SER A 681 -4.41 47.00 -1.66
CA SER A 681 -4.22 48.29 -0.99
C SER A 681 -3.13 48.29 0.10
N ASP A 682 -2.74 47.10 0.65
CA ASP A 682 -1.87 47.07 1.84
C ASP A 682 -0.40 46.73 1.50
N VAL A 683 -0.10 46.39 0.27
CA VAL A 683 1.25 45.98 -0.11
C VAL A 683 1.70 46.73 -1.36
N GLN A 684 2.43 47.83 -1.15
CA GLN A 684 3.25 48.41 -2.19
C GLN A 684 4.58 47.67 -2.19
N PRO A 685 4.88 46.81 -3.21
CA PRO A 685 6.14 46.10 -3.23
C PRO A 685 7.30 47.07 -3.35
N PRO A 686 8.34 47.00 -2.54
CA PRO A 686 9.60 47.61 -2.91
C PRO A 686 10.10 46.89 -4.17
N SER A 687 10.19 47.63 -5.27
CA SER A 687 10.76 47.24 -6.56
C SER A 687 12.17 46.61 -6.38
N PRO A 688 12.62 45.62 -7.15
CA PRO A 688 12.03 44.95 -8.32
C PRO A 688 11.96 43.42 -8.21
N LEU A 689 11.50 42.85 -7.10
CA LEU A 689 11.21 41.43 -7.05
C LEU A 689 9.86 41.21 -7.73
N PRO A 690 9.72 40.22 -8.64
CA PRO A 690 8.43 39.91 -9.23
C PRO A 690 7.45 39.69 -8.08
N ALA A 691 6.29 40.37 -8.18
CA ALA A 691 5.23 40.22 -7.20
C ALA A 691 4.96 38.72 -7.00
N PHE A 692 5.42 38.18 -5.88
CA PHE A 692 5.19 36.81 -5.53
C PHE A 692 3.71 36.74 -5.11
N GLN A 693 2.86 36.57 -6.11
CA GLN A 693 1.46 36.28 -5.84
C GLN A 693 1.46 34.95 -5.07
N GLN A 694 0.95 34.99 -3.85
CA GLN A 694 0.69 33.74 -3.17
C GLN A 694 -0.24 32.90 -4.04
N PRO A 695 0.04 31.63 -4.21
CA PRO A 695 -0.80 30.79 -5.03
C PRO A 695 -2.16 30.67 -4.37
N LEU A 696 -3.12 31.40 -4.92
CA LEU A 696 -4.53 31.10 -4.67
C LEU A 696 -4.74 29.68 -5.16
N SER A 697 -5.17 28.82 -4.28
CA SER A 697 -5.48 27.43 -4.61
C SER A 697 -6.94 27.16 -4.36
N ASN A 698 -7.64 26.67 -5.36
CA ASN A 698 -9.00 26.16 -5.21
C ASN A 698 -9.14 24.92 -6.07
N GLN A 699 -9.02 23.75 -5.43
CA GLN A 699 -8.93 22.48 -6.12
C GLN A 699 -9.90 21.46 -5.52
N ILE A 700 -10.49 20.66 -6.39
CA ILE A 700 -11.24 19.47 -5.99
C ILE A 700 -10.59 18.23 -6.57
N ARG A 701 -10.54 17.18 -5.77
CA ARG A 701 -10.17 15.83 -6.20
C ARG A 701 -11.26 14.87 -5.77
N ALA A 702 -11.69 14.02 -6.68
CA ALA A 702 -12.68 13.00 -6.39
C ALA A 702 -12.22 11.67 -6.96
N LEU A 703 -12.49 10.60 -6.23
CA LEU A 703 -12.29 9.22 -6.63
C LEU A 703 -13.52 8.44 -6.22
N ALA A 704 -14.09 7.66 -7.13
CA ALA A 704 -15.19 6.76 -6.84
C ALA A 704 -14.94 5.42 -7.51
N GLY A 705 -15.37 4.35 -6.86
CA GLY A 705 -15.21 3.01 -7.39
C GLY A 705 -16.32 2.07 -6.97
N TYR A 706 -16.53 1.07 -7.80
CA TYR A 706 -17.43 -0.04 -7.56
C TYR A 706 -16.72 -1.35 -7.81
N GLY A 707 -16.79 -2.26 -6.84
CA GLY A 707 -16.10 -3.53 -6.85
C GLY A 707 -14.62 -3.45 -6.43
N SER A 708 -13.87 -4.44 -6.82
CA SER A 708 -12.42 -4.52 -6.64
C SER A 708 -11.79 -5.24 -7.83
N GLU A 709 -10.50 -5.10 -8.04
CA GLU A 709 -9.79 -5.78 -9.15
C GLU A 709 -9.94 -7.31 -9.12
N THR A 710 -10.17 -7.88 -7.94
CA THR A 710 -10.29 -9.33 -7.73
C THR A 710 -11.73 -9.83 -7.69
N ARG A 711 -12.72 -8.94 -7.70
CA ARG A 711 -14.16 -9.32 -7.66
C ARG A 711 -14.63 -9.80 -9.03
N LYS A 712 -15.44 -10.88 -9.05
CA LYS A 712 -16.14 -11.32 -10.26
C LYS A 712 -17.17 -10.29 -10.73
N GLY A 713 -17.31 -10.15 -12.04
CA GLY A 713 -18.23 -9.22 -12.70
C GLY A 713 -17.56 -7.89 -13.07
N LEU A 714 -18.40 -6.89 -13.26
CA LEU A 714 -17.95 -5.54 -13.63
C LEU A 714 -17.40 -4.78 -12.42
N ASN A 715 -16.22 -4.21 -12.56
CA ASN A 715 -15.60 -3.32 -11.61
C ASN A 715 -15.23 -2.01 -12.31
N PHE A 716 -15.39 -0.90 -11.61
CA PHE A 716 -15.19 0.43 -12.19
C PHE A 716 -14.55 1.37 -11.18
N ILE A 717 -13.60 2.18 -11.63
CA ILE A 717 -12.97 3.23 -10.85
C ILE A 717 -12.86 4.48 -11.73
N THR A 718 -13.23 5.61 -11.18
CA THR A 718 -13.05 6.90 -11.82
C THR A 718 -12.53 7.92 -10.84
N GLY A 719 -11.62 8.77 -11.30
CA GLY A 719 -11.07 9.87 -10.50
C GLY A 719 -10.87 11.11 -11.35
N ILE A 720 -11.04 12.26 -10.72
CA ILE A 720 -10.81 13.55 -11.33
C ILE A 720 -10.08 14.49 -10.35
N GLY A 721 -9.25 15.37 -10.90
CA GLY A 721 -8.68 16.52 -10.20
C GLY A 721 -8.91 17.78 -11.03
N TYR A 722 -9.62 18.75 -10.47
CA TYR A 722 -9.95 19.99 -11.14
C TYR A 722 -9.48 21.19 -10.32
N ASP A 723 -8.83 22.11 -10.98
CA ASP A 723 -8.37 23.39 -10.45
C ASP A 723 -9.33 24.50 -10.88
N PHE A 724 -10.09 25.03 -9.92
CA PHE A 724 -11.04 26.11 -10.17
C PHE A 724 -10.34 27.46 -10.42
N THR A 725 -9.16 27.66 -9.84
CA THR A 725 -8.38 28.89 -10.02
C THR A 725 -7.94 29.05 -11.47
N ASN A 726 -7.36 27.98 -12.02
CA ASN A 726 -6.87 27.94 -13.39
C ASN A 726 -7.90 27.39 -14.38
N LYS A 727 -9.10 27.02 -13.92
CA LYS A 727 -10.18 26.40 -14.74
C LYS A 727 -9.68 25.19 -15.54
N THR A 728 -8.87 24.35 -14.93
CA THR A 728 -8.13 23.29 -15.61
C THR A 728 -8.44 21.92 -15.02
N LEU A 729 -8.82 20.96 -15.86
CA LEU A 729 -8.84 19.55 -15.51
C LEU A 729 -7.40 19.03 -15.47
N GLN A 730 -6.84 18.90 -14.26
CA GLN A 730 -5.45 18.54 -14.02
C GLN A 730 -5.18 17.06 -14.26
N ASN A 731 -6.07 16.19 -13.77
CA ASN A 731 -5.99 14.76 -14.00
C ASN A 731 -7.36 14.13 -14.09
N GLN A 732 -7.42 13.05 -14.83
CA GLN A 732 -8.59 12.16 -14.93
C GLN A 732 -8.11 10.73 -15.07
N ILE A 733 -8.75 9.82 -14.37
CA ILE A 733 -8.58 8.38 -14.52
C ILE A 733 -9.94 7.70 -14.66
N VAL A 734 -10.02 6.77 -15.59
CA VAL A 734 -11.18 5.87 -15.73
C VAL A 734 -10.62 4.48 -15.94
N GLN A 735 -10.94 3.59 -15.05
CA GLN A 735 -10.58 2.19 -15.15
C GLN A 735 -11.85 1.35 -15.08
N ALA A 736 -12.01 0.46 -16.03
CA ALA A 736 -13.10 -0.50 -16.06
C ALA A 736 -12.50 -1.89 -16.23
N SER A 737 -12.97 -2.87 -15.46
CA SER A 737 -12.57 -4.26 -15.61
C SER A 737 -13.78 -5.18 -15.52
N TYR A 738 -13.74 -6.25 -16.28
CA TYR A 738 -14.70 -7.34 -16.21
C TYR A 738 -13.96 -8.65 -15.91
N ASN A 739 -14.33 -9.29 -14.82
CA ASN A 739 -13.75 -10.54 -14.35
C ASN A 739 -14.76 -11.67 -14.48
N GLY A 740 -14.51 -12.62 -15.41
CA GLY A 740 -15.39 -13.76 -15.69
C GLY A 740 -15.19 -14.96 -14.77
N GLY A 741 -14.31 -14.87 -13.77
CA GLY A 741 -13.98 -15.95 -12.83
C GLY A 741 -12.65 -16.63 -13.12
N CYS A 742 -12.37 -17.10 -14.33
CA CYS A 742 -11.07 -17.66 -14.71
C CYS A 742 -10.15 -16.63 -15.39
N CYS A 743 -10.71 -15.57 -15.95
CA CYS A 743 -9.96 -14.46 -16.53
C CYS A 743 -10.75 -13.16 -16.47
N GLY A 744 -10.08 -12.07 -16.73
CA GLY A 744 -10.65 -10.74 -16.81
C GLY A 744 -9.94 -9.89 -17.86
N ILE A 745 -10.61 -8.82 -18.26
CA ILE A 745 -10.07 -7.76 -19.09
C ILE A 745 -10.23 -6.44 -18.36
N ALA A 746 -9.19 -5.62 -18.37
CA ALA A 746 -9.23 -4.29 -17.78
C ALA A 746 -8.75 -3.27 -18.80
N PHE A 747 -9.41 -2.14 -18.78
CA PHE A 747 -9.13 -0.98 -19.61
C PHE A 747 -8.90 0.22 -18.71
N GLU A 748 -7.83 0.98 -18.96
CA GLU A 748 -7.51 2.22 -18.26
C GLU A 748 -7.36 3.36 -19.27
N TYR A 749 -8.06 4.44 -19.01
CA TYR A 749 -7.83 5.76 -19.60
C TYR A 749 -7.29 6.70 -18.53
N ARG A 750 -6.21 7.41 -18.83
CA ARG A 750 -5.63 8.41 -17.96
C ARG A 750 -5.30 9.67 -18.72
N ARG A 751 -5.72 10.81 -18.16
CA ARG A 751 -5.33 12.13 -18.62
C ARG A 751 -4.52 12.85 -17.55
N ILE A 752 -3.39 13.42 -17.92
CA ILE A 752 -2.56 14.28 -17.06
C ILE A 752 -2.38 15.59 -17.79
N ASN A 753 -2.67 16.71 -17.13
CA ASN A 753 -2.51 18.07 -17.66
C ASN A 753 -1.72 18.92 -16.67
N LEU A 754 -0.47 19.17 -16.99
CA LEU A 754 0.48 20.00 -16.25
C LEU A 754 0.84 21.25 -17.08
N GLY A 755 -0.13 21.83 -17.78
CA GLY A 755 0.02 23.01 -18.61
C GLY A 755 0.93 22.77 -19.81
N GLN A 756 1.86 23.70 -20.04
CA GLN A 756 2.76 23.65 -21.21
C GLN A 756 3.75 22.49 -21.18
N VAL A 757 4.13 22.03 -19.99
CA VAL A 757 5.13 20.95 -19.85
C VAL A 757 4.56 19.60 -20.31
N ARG A 758 3.31 19.30 -19.91
CA ARG A 758 2.70 18.01 -20.23
C ARG A 758 1.18 18.08 -20.29
N THR A 759 0.64 17.80 -21.45
CA THR A 759 -0.77 17.41 -21.62
C THR A 759 -0.79 16.08 -22.33
N GLU A 760 -1.23 15.03 -21.65
CA GLU A 760 -1.10 13.65 -22.09
C GLU A 760 -2.38 12.85 -21.85
N ASN A 761 -2.78 12.07 -22.84
CA ASN A 761 -3.80 11.05 -22.75
C ASN A 761 -3.11 9.69 -22.93
N GLN A 762 -3.40 8.74 -22.02
CA GLN A 762 -2.85 7.39 -22.06
C GLN A 762 -4.00 6.38 -22.09
N PHE A 763 -3.82 5.32 -22.85
CA PHE A 763 -4.72 4.17 -22.91
C PHE A 763 -3.91 2.91 -22.62
N ARG A 764 -4.41 2.09 -21.75
CA ARG A 764 -3.80 0.80 -21.37
C ARG A 764 -4.85 -0.28 -21.35
N ILE A 765 -4.44 -1.49 -21.72
CA ILE A 765 -5.27 -2.68 -21.66
C ILE A 765 -4.48 -3.72 -20.89
N ALA A 766 -5.15 -4.44 -20.01
CA ALA A 766 -4.58 -5.57 -19.32
C ALA A 766 -5.53 -6.77 -19.34
N PHE A 767 -4.96 -7.96 -19.41
CA PHE A 767 -5.66 -9.22 -19.25
C PHE A 767 -5.29 -9.81 -17.89
N LEU A 768 -6.28 -10.19 -17.13
CA LEU A 768 -6.11 -10.85 -15.84
C LEU A 768 -6.37 -12.34 -16.04
N ILE A 769 -5.40 -13.18 -15.70
CA ILE A 769 -5.57 -14.63 -15.67
C ILE A 769 -5.60 -15.02 -14.20
N ALA A 770 -6.73 -15.55 -13.76
CA ALA A 770 -6.90 -15.91 -12.36
C ALA A 770 -5.82 -16.89 -11.93
N ASN A 771 -5.35 -16.75 -10.73
CA ASN A 771 -4.31 -17.56 -10.12
C ASN A 771 -2.92 -17.51 -10.81
N ILE A 772 -2.76 -16.78 -11.92
CA ILE A 772 -1.49 -16.67 -12.66
C ILE A 772 -0.94 -15.26 -12.58
N GLY A 773 -1.71 -14.24 -12.97
CA GLY A 773 -1.24 -12.86 -12.95
C GLY A 773 -2.01 -11.94 -13.89
N THR A 774 -1.52 -10.71 -14.00
CA THR A 774 -2.06 -9.67 -14.87
C THR A 774 -1.11 -9.45 -16.04
N PHE A 775 -1.58 -9.58 -17.26
CA PHE A 775 -0.87 -9.29 -18.50
C PHE A 775 -1.18 -7.84 -18.91
N GLY A 776 -0.17 -7.00 -18.94
CA GLY A 776 -0.28 -5.55 -19.09
C GLY A 776 -0.08 -4.84 -17.76
N ASN A 777 0.31 -3.57 -17.82
CA ASN A 777 0.63 -2.77 -16.65
C ASN A 777 -0.54 -1.81 -16.36
N LEU A 778 -1.52 -2.27 -15.58
CA LEU A 778 -2.45 -1.37 -14.91
C LEU A 778 -1.80 -0.93 -13.61
N ARG A 779 -1.67 0.36 -13.44
CA ARG A 779 -1.08 0.89 -12.21
C ARG A 779 -2.09 0.89 -11.09
N HIS A 780 -1.61 0.58 -9.88
CA HIS A 780 -2.41 0.66 -8.67
C HIS A 780 -3.01 2.04 -8.50
N GLN A 781 -4.19 2.07 -7.85
CA GLN A 781 -4.92 3.30 -7.54
C GLN A 781 -4.00 4.36 -6.93
N GLU A 782 -4.01 5.55 -7.48
CA GLU A 782 -3.45 6.69 -6.79
C GLU A 782 -4.19 6.91 -5.48
N LYS A 783 -3.45 6.99 -4.39
CA LYS A 783 -4.04 7.52 -3.16
C LYS A 783 -4.31 9.00 -3.40
N ILE A 784 -5.50 9.46 -3.03
CA ILE A 784 -5.86 10.87 -3.17
C ILE A 784 -5.05 11.73 -2.18
N PHE A 785 -4.65 11.14 -1.07
CA PHE A 785 -3.82 11.73 0.00
C PHE A 785 -2.94 10.66 0.66
#